data_ec2b27c16f9a95701e2f2143aecbe0ad
#
_entry.id   ec2b27c16f9a95701e2f2143aecbe0ad
#
_cell.length_a   1.000
_cell.length_b   1.000
_cell.length_c   1.000
_cell.angle_alpha   90.00
_cell.angle_beta   90.00
_cell.angle_gamma   90.00
#
_symmetry.space_group_name_H-M   'P 1'
#
loop_
_entity.id
_entity.type
_entity.pdbx_description
1 polymer ?
#
loop_
_entity_poly.entity_id
_entity_poly.type
_entity_poly.pdbx_seq_one_letter_code
_entity_poly.pdbx_strand_id
1 'polypeptide(L)'
;MNKIYKKLRKNTKGQYYLLSFCVFLSVLLVTSFSLMYFGPTVQEFLPEGGDTRKMASLLLCITAVGCFVFTVYAAGLFFRFKAREYGILMALGTEKRQLKKLLFQELSVVTAGASLAGLLVSVPASFLIWKLFELFIISNEQMTYRFGAVGFLPGILFACILACVLGAAGRRFINRSDIMEILRTQQKTEMVKEIQPWAFPAGVVLTILGILLGSGLPQVAAKVFGIGLPGIVNLFYLFSLVGIYWILLSAVAQSRAKKNRSKYYGNLVSISLMRFTAKATTKNMCVMTLLIFVCGFSSFYGMQYILAGGSVQTENSKDFSLHYPVLEEQIGKEEIYDTAASYGIEVTDFMEHTATNLVVSYHAKDFDDDTSRYIEVYREKEMASVFVPESDFEKLSGQDITVAPGTYQTVTTTDYHGFFEYEDGLQEVMNPDTGKTYPLIYGGTVESDVLAPISEPFAYVVSDEAYQEMTEGVQDAYKEWIISFNAVNVEDSYDFAKDLLAQYTERATDLSNHMGYWNIWAQKIADESGNEYSYGDRINMTMDNNMLLGDWKYAPAFNIITAQDRMQMISVYVMLCLYIFIISLAAVSVMAYVRSISVATDNKGLFESLTKLGADKRYKRNVLKKQIARIVQYPGMIGCVLGFVFAFVMDFMNDGMISAIECKALAILAVMLLGMGGILYVVYKYAMHKAEKIVM
;
A
#
# COMPACT_ATOMS: atom_id res chain seq x y z
N MET A 1 50.45 17.00 14.94
CA MET A 1 49.07 16.40 15.04
C MET A 1 48.52 16.02 13.66
N ASN A 2 48.48 16.90 12.66
CA ASN A 2 47.89 16.58 11.34
C ASN A 2 48.50 15.37 10.60
N LYS A 3 49.80 15.09 10.73
CA LYS A 3 50.46 13.91 10.11
C LYS A 3 50.04 12.61 10.75
N ILE A 4 49.83 12.57 12.07
CA ILE A 4 49.36 11.38 12.80
C ILE A 4 47.91 11.07 12.43
N TYR A 5 47.06 12.09 12.37
CA TYR A 5 45.66 11.94 11.91
C TYR A 5 45.57 11.41 10.48
N LYS A 6 46.40 11.93 9.58
CA LYS A 6 46.41 11.48 8.18
C LYS A 6 46.79 9.99 8.05
N LYS A 7 47.71 9.52 8.90
CA LYS A 7 48.15 8.12 8.97
C LYS A 7 47.11 7.19 9.60
N LEU A 8 46.44 7.63 10.68
CA LEU A 8 45.31 6.92 11.32
C LEU A 8 44.14 6.77 10.35
N ARG A 9 43.75 7.87 9.65
CA ARG A 9 42.68 7.88 8.64
C ARG A 9 42.97 6.93 7.48
N LYS A 10 44.24 6.72 7.12
CA LYS A 10 44.63 5.78 6.07
C LYS A 10 44.38 4.32 6.46
N ASN A 11 44.52 3.97 7.75
CA ASN A 11 44.29 2.62 8.28
C ASN A 11 42.80 2.28 8.46
N THR A 12 41.91 3.29 8.61
CA THR A 12 40.47 3.11 8.87
C THR A 12 39.59 3.44 7.68
N LYS A 13 40.15 3.56 6.48
CA LYS A 13 39.42 3.89 5.24
C LYS A 13 38.17 3.05 5.03
N GLY A 14 38.20 1.74 5.30
CA GLY A 14 37.09 0.83 5.11
C GLY A 14 35.86 1.18 5.94
N GLN A 15 36.03 1.78 7.11
CA GLN A 15 34.94 2.17 8.02
C GLN A 15 34.24 3.45 7.55
N TYR A 16 35.01 4.42 7.00
CA TYR A 16 34.45 5.60 6.36
C TYR A 16 33.66 5.24 5.10
N TYR A 17 34.18 4.32 4.27
CA TYR A 17 33.46 3.82 3.11
C TYR A 17 32.14 3.16 3.48
N LEU A 18 32.13 2.38 4.57
CA LEU A 18 30.93 1.71 5.06
C LEU A 18 29.84 2.73 5.45
N LEU A 19 30.21 3.72 6.30
CA LEU A 19 29.28 4.76 6.73
C LEU A 19 28.81 5.62 5.53
N SER A 20 29.76 6.04 4.68
CA SER A 20 29.45 6.82 3.48
C SER A 20 28.49 6.07 2.56
N PHE A 21 28.73 4.78 2.33
CA PHE A 21 27.86 3.94 1.52
C PHE A 21 26.45 3.78 2.11
N CYS A 22 26.34 3.63 3.44
CA CYS A 22 25.03 3.53 4.09
C CYS A 22 24.23 4.84 4.00
N VAL A 23 24.89 5.99 4.22
CA VAL A 23 24.27 7.31 4.06
C VAL A 23 23.87 7.56 2.60
N PHE A 24 24.80 7.31 1.68
CA PHE A 24 24.55 7.41 0.23
C PHE A 24 23.33 6.59 -0.19
N LEU A 25 23.29 5.30 0.18
CA LEU A 25 22.20 4.40 -0.19
C LEU A 25 20.87 4.85 0.40
N SER A 26 20.84 5.23 1.69
CA SER A 26 19.60 5.68 2.34
C SER A 26 19.05 6.95 1.71
N VAL A 27 19.90 7.93 1.43
CA VAL A 27 19.48 9.17 0.77
C VAL A 27 19.06 8.90 -0.68
N LEU A 28 19.81 8.10 -1.42
CA LEU A 28 19.48 7.71 -2.78
C LEU A 28 18.12 7.05 -2.85
N LEU A 29 17.85 6.06 -2.00
CA LEU A 29 16.61 5.29 -2.04
C LEU A 29 15.38 6.15 -1.67
N VAL A 30 15.47 6.93 -0.60
CA VAL A 30 14.38 7.80 -0.17
C VAL A 30 14.13 8.91 -1.20
N THR A 31 15.19 9.54 -1.72
CA THR A 31 15.05 10.62 -2.70
C THR A 31 14.51 10.10 -4.03
N SER A 32 15.00 8.98 -4.53
CA SER A 32 14.56 8.43 -5.81
C SER A 32 13.07 8.03 -5.76
N PHE A 33 12.58 7.47 -4.65
CA PHE A 33 11.16 7.24 -4.48
C PHE A 33 10.37 8.56 -4.40
N SER A 34 10.87 9.54 -3.63
CA SER A 34 10.20 10.85 -3.53
C SER A 34 10.11 11.58 -4.86
N LEU A 35 11.14 11.48 -5.71
CA LEU A 35 11.11 12.04 -7.07
C LEU A 35 10.00 11.43 -7.93
N MET A 36 9.76 10.16 -7.75
CA MET A 36 8.73 9.43 -8.46
C MET A 36 7.35 9.72 -7.89
N TYR A 37 7.18 9.62 -6.57
CA TYR A 37 5.91 9.84 -5.87
C TYR A 37 5.39 11.27 -6.02
N PHE A 38 6.25 12.29 -5.93
CA PHE A 38 5.89 13.70 -6.12
C PHE A 38 6.10 14.17 -7.59
N GLY A 39 6.37 13.24 -8.49
CA GLY A 39 6.45 13.52 -9.92
C GLY A 39 5.06 13.80 -10.51
N PRO A 40 4.97 14.66 -11.57
CA PRO A 40 3.69 14.94 -12.23
C PRO A 40 2.95 13.68 -12.65
N THR A 41 3.66 12.71 -13.21
CA THR A 41 3.06 11.42 -13.65
C THR A 41 2.28 10.71 -12.53
N VAL A 42 2.84 10.63 -11.31
CA VAL A 42 2.15 9.95 -10.20
C VAL A 42 1.04 10.81 -9.61
N GLN A 43 1.24 12.14 -9.57
CA GLN A 43 0.25 13.08 -9.03
C GLN A 43 -0.99 13.18 -9.94
N GLU A 44 -0.81 13.02 -11.24
CA GLU A 44 -1.87 13.06 -12.24
C GLU A 44 -2.76 11.80 -12.20
N PHE A 45 -2.16 10.62 -11.99
CA PHE A 45 -2.87 9.34 -12.05
C PHE A 45 -3.34 8.80 -10.69
N LEU A 46 -2.86 9.32 -9.57
CA LEU A 46 -3.33 8.91 -8.25
C LEU A 46 -4.18 10.02 -7.62
N PRO A 47 -5.50 9.82 -7.44
CA PRO A 47 -6.41 10.84 -6.93
C PRO A 47 -6.01 11.30 -5.52
N GLU A 48 -6.23 12.58 -5.25
CA GLU A 48 -6.02 13.17 -3.93
C GLU A 48 -7.01 12.55 -2.93
N GLY A 49 -6.49 12.07 -1.80
CA GLY A 49 -7.32 11.41 -0.80
C GLY A 49 -7.59 9.92 -1.04
N GLY A 50 -7.28 9.38 -2.23
CA GLY A 50 -7.47 7.98 -2.56
C GLY A 50 -6.65 7.02 -1.68
N ASP A 51 -7.17 5.83 -1.43
CA ASP A 51 -6.53 4.83 -0.56
C ASP A 51 -5.22 4.31 -1.12
N THR A 52 -5.08 4.20 -2.45
CA THR A 52 -3.84 3.85 -3.13
C THR A 52 -2.72 4.86 -2.83
N ARG A 53 -3.03 6.16 -2.83
CA ARG A 53 -2.09 7.23 -2.50
C ARG A 53 -1.72 7.23 -1.02
N LYS A 54 -2.69 7.00 -0.12
CA LYS A 54 -2.46 6.83 1.33
C LYS A 54 -1.55 5.63 1.62
N MET A 55 -1.82 4.48 0.98
CA MET A 55 -1.00 3.28 1.13
C MET A 55 0.43 3.48 0.62
N ALA A 56 0.62 4.08 -0.55
CA ALA A 56 1.95 4.38 -1.09
C ALA A 56 2.75 5.31 -0.16
N SER A 57 2.11 6.34 0.42
CA SER A 57 2.73 7.25 1.38
C SER A 57 3.12 6.56 2.69
N LEU A 58 2.27 5.69 3.20
CA LEU A 58 2.53 4.89 4.41
C LEU A 58 3.73 3.95 4.20
N LEU A 59 3.78 3.25 3.07
CA LEU A 59 4.89 2.37 2.72
C LEU A 59 6.22 3.16 2.56
N LEU A 60 6.16 4.37 1.97
CA LEU A 60 7.32 5.27 1.92
C LEU A 60 7.81 5.63 3.34
N CYS A 61 6.90 6.03 4.23
CA CYS A 61 7.25 6.40 5.60
C CYS A 61 7.93 5.24 6.34
N ILE A 62 7.39 4.02 6.25
CA ILE A 62 7.98 2.84 6.89
C ILE A 62 9.37 2.55 6.32
N THR A 63 9.53 2.64 4.99
CA THR A 63 10.82 2.41 4.33
C THR A 63 11.84 3.50 4.70
N ALA A 64 11.44 4.76 4.76
CA ALA A 64 12.29 5.87 5.20
C ALA A 64 12.75 5.68 6.66
N VAL A 65 11.86 5.29 7.56
CA VAL A 65 12.21 4.93 8.95
C VAL A 65 13.19 3.75 8.99
N GLY A 66 12.99 2.73 8.18
CA GLY A 66 13.92 1.61 8.05
C GLY A 66 15.32 2.05 7.62
N CYS A 67 15.42 2.87 6.57
CA CYS A 67 16.68 3.45 6.09
C CYS A 67 17.35 4.34 7.14
N PHE A 68 16.57 5.11 7.88
CA PHE A 68 17.05 5.96 8.97
C PHE A 68 17.67 5.12 10.09
N VAL A 69 16.94 4.14 10.62
CA VAL A 69 17.42 3.24 11.69
C VAL A 69 18.67 2.49 11.25
N PHE A 70 18.69 2.01 10.02
CA PHE A 70 19.85 1.34 9.44
C PHE A 70 21.09 2.24 9.42
N THR A 71 20.95 3.50 8.97
CA THR A 71 22.08 4.43 8.90
C THR A 71 22.59 4.85 10.29
N VAL A 72 21.67 5.08 11.23
CA VAL A 72 22.03 5.37 12.64
C VAL A 72 22.77 4.17 13.24
N TYR A 73 22.36 2.95 12.92
CA TYR A 73 23.09 1.75 13.35
C TYR A 73 24.50 1.68 12.74
N ALA A 74 24.64 1.95 11.45
CA ALA A 74 25.96 1.98 10.78
C ALA A 74 26.89 3.05 11.42
N ALA A 75 26.34 4.20 11.78
CA ALA A 75 27.07 5.23 12.53
C ALA A 75 27.49 4.77 13.92
N GLY A 76 26.65 4.04 14.62
CA GLY A 76 26.99 3.41 15.91
C GLY A 76 28.20 2.46 15.79
N LEU A 77 28.28 1.70 14.71
CA LEU A 77 29.46 0.86 14.42
C LEU A 77 30.70 1.73 14.14
N PHE A 78 30.59 2.76 13.32
CA PHE A 78 31.66 3.70 13.04
C PHE A 78 32.21 4.31 14.34
N PHE A 79 31.35 4.72 15.28
CA PHE A 79 31.78 5.25 16.57
C PHE A 79 32.52 4.20 17.43
N ARG A 80 32.10 2.94 17.42
CA ARG A 80 32.83 1.86 18.14
C ARG A 80 34.25 1.69 17.61
N PHE A 81 34.43 1.72 16.30
CA PHE A 81 35.76 1.62 15.71
C PHE A 81 36.61 2.82 16.04
N LYS A 82 36.01 4.03 16.03
CA LYS A 82 36.71 5.26 16.39
C LYS A 82 37.02 5.40 17.88
N ALA A 83 36.32 4.68 18.74
CA ALA A 83 36.54 4.72 20.18
C ALA A 83 37.98 4.48 20.56
N ARG A 84 38.62 3.47 19.95
CA ARG A 84 40.04 3.14 20.22
C ARG A 84 40.98 4.27 19.81
N GLU A 85 40.79 4.86 18.63
CA GLU A 85 41.60 5.96 18.13
C GLU A 85 41.48 7.18 19.05
N TYR A 86 40.26 7.52 19.44
CA TYR A 86 40.00 8.66 20.32
C TYR A 86 40.45 8.42 21.77
N GLY A 87 40.40 7.16 22.24
CA GLY A 87 40.98 6.77 23.52
C GLY A 87 42.48 7.00 23.56
N ILE A 88 43.23 6.62 22.53
CA ILE A 88 44.66 6.86 22.39
C ILE A 88 44.96 8.37 22.36
N LEU A 89 44.18 9.14 21.59
CA LEU A 89 44.38 10.61 21.53
C LEU A 89 44.09 11.32 22.84
N MET A 90 43.09 10.88 23.59
CA MET A 90 42.84 11.39 24.95
C MET A 90 43.94 11.01 25.94
N ALA A 91 44.50 9.80 25.85
CA ALA A 91 45.63 9.38 26.64
C ALA A 91 46.92 10.19 26.31
N LEU A 92 47.04 10.70 25.08
CA LEU A 92 48.09 11.61 24.66
C LEU A 92 47.81 13.10 25.01
N GLY A 93 46.75 13.39 25.77
CA GLY A 93 46.44 14.72 26.27
C GLY A 93 45.55 15.58 25.38
N THR A 94 44.88 15.01 24.38
CA THR A 94 43.96 15.79 23.53
C THR A 94 42.64 16.08 24.29
N GLU A 95 42.25 17.34 24.36
CA GLU A 95 40.99 17.76 25.01
C GLU A 95 39.73 17.21 24.33
N LYS A 96 38.72 16.88 25.13
CA LYS A 96 37.39 16.43 24.63
C LYS A 96 36.77 17.42 23.63
N ARG A 97 37.01 18.75 23.80
CA ARG A 97 36.51 19.80 22.93
C ARG A 97 37.12 19.73 21.49
N GLN A 98 38.41 19.46 21.40
CA GLN A 98 39.09 19.29 20.15
C GLN A 98 38.66 18.01 19.43
N LEU A 99 38.48 16.91 20.17
CA LEU A 99 37.98 15.67 19.61
C LEU A 99 36.54 15.80 19.08
N LYS A 100 35.66 16.54 19.78
CA LYS A 100 34.32 16.84 19.28
C LYS A 100 34.34 17.59 17.96
N LYS A 101 35.16 18.63 17.86
CA LYS A 101 35.30 19.42 16.62
C LYS A 101 35.80 18.54 15.46
N LEU A 102 36.78 17.69 15.73
CA LEU A 102 37.33 16.78 14.74
C LEU A 102 36.30 15.78 14.25
N LEU A 103 35.63 15.08 15.19
CA LEU A 103 34.57 14.11 14.84
C LEU A 103 33.44 14.75 14.06
N PHE A 104 33.02 15.95 14.46
CA PHE A 104 31.97 16.67 13.75
C PHE A 104 32.38 17.05 12.32
N GLN A 105 33.61 17.52 12.13
CA GLN A 105 34.15 17.81 10.79
C GLN A 105 34.21 16.53 9.93
N GLU A 106 34.69 15.42 10.48
CA GLU A 106 34.74 14.14 9.75
C GLU A 106 33.33 13.64 9.37
N LEU A 107 32.38 13.66 10.31
CA LEU A 107 31.00 13.26 10.07
C LEU A 107 30.32 14.17 9.05
N SER A 108 30.50 15.49 9.16
CA SER A 108 29.88 16.45 8.24
C SER A 108 30.37 16.23 6.82
N VAL A 109 31.68 16.04 6.61
CA VAL A 109 32.25 15.80 5.28
C VAL A 109 31.71 14.47 4.68
N VAL A 110 31.71 13.41 5.49
CA VAL A 110 31.23 12.08 5.05
C VAL A 110 29.72 12.14 4.74
N THR A 111 28.92 12.71 5.64
CA THR A 111 27.46 12.76 5.50
C THR A 111 27.06 13.69 4.36
N ALA A 112 27.65 14.90 4.27
CA ALA A 112 27.33 15.84 3.20
C ALA A 112 27.74 15.30 1.82
N GLY A 113 28.96 14.75 1.70
CA GLY A 113 29.44 14.18 0.45
C GLY A 113 28.62 12.97 -0.01
N ALA A 114 28.28 12.06 0.93
CA ALA A 114 27.44 10.90 0.65
C ALA A 114 25.99 11.28 0.31
N SER A 115 25.42 12.26 1.03
CA SER A 115 24.06 12.75 0.76
C SER A 115 23.98 13.45 -0.60
N LEU A 116 24.96 14.31 -0.93
CA LEU A 116 25.01 14.97 -2.22
C LEU A 116 25.12 13.96 -3.37
N ALA A 117 25.99 12.97 -3.23
CA ALA A 117 26.09 11.89 -4.20
C ALA A 117 24.78 11.09 -4.31
N GLY A 118 24.09 10.81 -3.18
CA GLY A 118 22.78 10.15 -3.14
C GLY A 118 21.71 10.95 -3.88
N LEU A 119 21.63 12.26 -3.65
CA LEU A 119 20.71 13.17 -4.33
C LEU A 119 20.97 13.22 -5.85
N LEU A 120 22.23 13.27 -6.27
CA LEU A 120 22.57 13.32 -7.70
C LEU A 120 22.26 12.00 -8.42
N VAL A 121 22.59 10.87 -7.79
CA VAL A 121 22.37 9.53 -8.37
C VAL A 121 20.91 9.11 -8.28
N SER A 122 20.08 9.75 -7.46
CA SER A 122 18.66 9.45 -7.36
C SER A 122 17.89 9.67 -8.66
N VAL A 123 18.28 10.66 -9.48
CA VAL A 123 17.67 10.96 -10.78
C VAL A 123 17.84 9.79 -11.77
N PRO A 124 19.07 9.37 -12.11
CA PRO A 124 19.24 8.23 -12.99
C PRO A 124 18.69 6.92 -12.39
N ALA A 125 18.67 6.79 -11.05
CA ALA A 125 18.09 5.62 -10.40
C ALA A 125 16.56 5.57 -10.58
N SER A 126 15.85 6.69 -10.41
CA SER A 126 14.42 6.76 -10.65
C SER A 126 14.08 6.47 -12.12
N PHE A 127 14.85 7.04 -13.04
CA PHE A 127 14.69 6.77 -14.47
C PHE A 127 14.96 5.31 -14.84
N LEU A 128 15.97 4.67 -14.25
CA LEU A 128 16.27 3.25 -14.48
C LEU A 128 15.13 2.36 -14.02
N ILE A 129 14.52 2.67 -12.86
CA ILE A 129 13.40 1.88 -12.34
C ILE A 129 12.15 2.09 -13.19
N TRP A 130 11.92 3.32 -13.67
CA TRP A 130 10.87 3.57 -14.65
C TRP A 130 11.04 2.73 -15.91
N LYS A 131 12.25 2.68 -16.49
CA LYS A 131 12.54 1.86 -17.68
C LYS A 131 12.41 0.36 -17.43
N LEU A 132 12.73 -0.12 -16.24
CA LEU A 132 12.47 -1.51 -15.86
C LEU A 132 10.96 -1.79 -15.78
N PHE A 133 10.21 -0.86 -15.25
CA PHE A 133 8.76 -0.95 -15.16
C PHE A 133 8.10 -0.96 -16.55
N GLU A 134 8.47 -0.05 -17.42
CA GLU A 134 8.03 0.02 -18.82
C GLU A 134 8.31 -1.30 -19.57
N LEU A 135 9.46 -1.93 -19.32
CA LEU A 135 9.85 -3.18 -19.96
C LEU A 135 9.02 -4.39 -19.52
N PHE A 136 8.58 -4.43 -18.24
CA PHE A 136 7.97 -5.63 -17.66
C PHE A 136 6.46 -5.54 -17.46
N ILE A 137 5.88 -4.34 -17.39
CA ILE A 137 4.50 -4.16 -16.93
C ILE A 137 3.62 -3.41 -17.92
N ILE A 138 4.15 -2.49 -18.73
CA ILE A 138 3.33 -1.67 -19.64
C ILE A 138 3.81 -1.73 -21.08
N SER A 139 2.85 -1.96 -21.98
CA SER A 139 2.96 -1.72 -23.42
C SER A 139 2.30 -0.41 -23.88
N ASN A 140 1.94 0.50 -22.98
CA ASN A 140 1.22 1.74 -23.33
C ASN A 140 2.18 2.87 -23.69
N GLU A 141 2.16 3.29 -24.97
CA GLU A 141 2.96 4.39 -25.53
C GLU A 141 2.61 5.77 -24.92
N GLN A 142 1.52 5.87 -24.17
CA GLN A 142 0.98 7.14 -23.67
C GLN A 142 1.57 7.60 -22.34
N MET A 143 2.20 6.73 -21.54
CA MET A 143 2.78 7.11 -20.26
C MET A 143 4.22 7.59 -20.41
N THR A 144 4.45 8.90 -20.31
CA THR A 144 5.80 9.48 -20.30
C THR A 144 6.24 9.81 -18.88
N TYR A 145 7.46 9.41 -18.52
CA TYR A 145 8.03 9.80 -17.24
C TYR A 145 8.34 11.29 -17.22
N ARG A 146 7.61 12.05 -16.42
CA ARG A 146 7.85 13.47 -16.17
C ARG A 146 8.49 13.64 -14.79
N PHE A 147 9.65 14.26 -14.79
CA PHE A 147 10.45 14.51 -13.60
C PHE A 147 9.90 15.71 -12.82
N GLY A 148 9.63 15.52 -11.52
CA GLY A 148 9.17 16.57 -10.61
C GLY A 148 10.28 17.05 -9.66
N ALA A 149 10.73 18.30 -9.78
CA ALA A 149 11.74 18.88 -8.89
C ALA A 149 11.29 18.93 -7.41
N VAL A 150 10.00 18.97 -7.14
CA VAL A 150 9.41 18.96 -5.78
C VAL A 150 9.81 17.71 -5.00
N GLY A 151 10.01 16.58 -5.66
CA GLY A 151 10.44 15.34 -5.05
C GLY A 151 11.83 15.37 -4.39
N PHE A 152 12.68 16.37 -4.66
CA PHE A 152 13.93 16.56 -3.93
C PHE A 152 13.72 17.04 -2.49
N LEU A 153 12.65 17.74 -2.21
CA LEU A 153 12.42 18.36 -0.90
C LEU A 153 12.36 17.34 0.25
N PRO A 154 11.59 16.24 0.15
CA PRO A 154 11.63 15.16 1.18
C PRO A 154 13.01 14.51 1.28
N GLY A 155 13.72 14.31 0.17
CA GLY A 155 15.07 13.76 0.16
C GLY A 155 16.09 14.64 0.87
N ILE A 156 16.05 15.93 0.63
CA ILE A 156 16.90 16.92 1.32
C ILE A 156 16.55 16.98 2.81
N LEU A 157 15.26 17.02 3.14
CA LEU A 157 14.78 16.99 4.53
C LEU A 157 15.29 15.75 5.26
N PHE A 158 15.16 14.58 4.63
CA PHE A 158 15.68 13.32 5.17
C PHE A 158 17.19 13.37 5.40
N ALA A 159 17.96 13.86 4.44
CA ALA A 159 19.42 14.03 4.56
C ALA A 159 19.79 14.99 5.70
N CYS A 160 19.06 16.10 5.87
CA CYS A 160 19.27 17.06 6.97
C CYS A 160 18.96 16.44 8.33
N ILE A 161 17.83 15.75 8.47
CA ILE A 161 17.47 15.04 9.71
C ILE A 161 18.55 14.02 10.05
N LEU A 162 18.98 13.24 9.06
CA LEU A 162 20.04 12.24 9.23
C LEU A 162 21.36 12.89 9.71
N ALA A 163 21.80 13.98 9.08
CA ALA A 163 22.99 14.70 9.47
C ALA A 163 22.91 15.24 10.91
N CYS A 164 21.77 15.82 11.29
CA CYS A 164 21.52 16.30 12.65
C CYS A 164 21.61 15.17 13.69
N VAL A 165 20.96 14.04 13.42
CA VAL A 165 20.94 12.89 14.33
C VAL A 165 22.33 12.25 14.44
N LEU A 166 23.05 12.09 13.32
CA LEU A 166 24.43 11.58 13.35
C LEU A 166 25.38 12.52 14.12
N GLY A 167 25.22 13.82 13.94
CA GLY A 167 25.97 14.84 14.71
C GLY A 167 25.66 14.78 16.21
N ALA A 168 24.39 14.67 16.57
CA ALA A 168 23.95 14.51 17.97
C ALA A 168 24.47 13.21 18.60
N ALA A 169 24.39 12.11 17.86
CA ALA A 169 24.92 10.80 18.29
C ALA A 169 26.44 10.86 18.52
N GLY A 170 27.17 11.54 17.61
CA GLY A 170 28.62 11.77 17.77
C GLY A 170 28.97 12.61 19.00
N ARG A 171 28.22 13.71 19.25
CA ARG A 171 28.38 14.52 20.48
C ARG A 171 28.11 13.68 21.74
N ARG A 172 27.04 12.89 21.75
CA ARG A 172 26.67 12.03 22.87
C ARG A 172 27.74 10.95 23.10
N PHE A 173 28.29 10.39 22.03
CA PHE A 173 29.38 9.41 22.11
C PHE A 173 30.61 10.00 22.85
N ILE A 174 31.14 11.15 22.45
CA ILE A 174 32.34 11.74 23.10
C ILE A 174 32.03 12.21 24.54
N ASN A 175 30.83 12.76 24.78
CA ASN A 175 30.46 13.20 26.14
C ASN A 175 30.46 12.05 27.18
N ARG A 176 30.01 10.85 26.75
CA ARG A 176 29.94 9.67 27.61
C ARG A 176 31.27 8.91 27.70
N SER A 177 32.25 9.26 26.88
CA SER A 177 33.50 8.52 26.80
C SER A 177 34.51 9.06 27.79
N ASP A 178 34.72 8.31 28.90
CA ASP A 178 35.91 8.46 29.76
C ASP A 178 37.01 7.55 29.24
N ILE A 179 38.29 7.97 29.47
CA ILE A 179 39.48 7.25 28.98
C ILE A 179 39.42 5.76 29.37
N MET A 180 39.05 5.46 30.62
CA MET A 180 38.91 4.11 31.16
C MET A 180 37.73 3.36 30.50
N GLU A 181 36.64 4.06 30.20
CA GLU A 181 35.46 3.48 29.63
C GLU A 181 35.67 3.15 28.13
N ILE A 182 36.41 3.98 27.39
CA ILE A 182 36.78 3.75 26.01
C ILE A 182 37.70 2.52 25.87
N LEU A 183 38.69 2.42 26.71
CA LEU A 183 39.59 1.24 26.71
C LEU A 183 38.86 -0.04 27.10
N ARG A 184 37.85 0.05 27.97
CA ARG A 184 36.99 -1.08 28.35
C ARG A 184 35.80 -1.32 27.43
N THR A 185 35.45 -0.40 26.49
CA THR A 185 34.26 -0.53 25.65
C THR A 185 34.33 -1.74 24.70
N GLN A 186 35.54 -2.18 24.35
CA GLN A 186 35.73 -3.46 23.63
C GLN A 186 35.49 -4.68 24.54
N GLN A 187 35.49 -4.53 25.84
CA GLN A 187 35.31 -5.61 26.84
C GLN A 187 33.95 -5.54 27.55
N LYS A 188 33.19 -4.43 27.42
CA LYS A 188 31.82 -4.36 27.94
C LYS A 188 30.92 -5.25 27.10
N THR A 189 30.80 -6.47 27.56
CA THR A 189 29.81 -7.43 27.07
C THR A 189 28.48 -7.10 27.74
N GLU A 190 27.49 -6.77 26.90
CA GLU A 190 26.09 -6.69 27.37
C GLU A 190 25.61 -8.11 27.66
N MET A 191 25.92 -8.64 28.84
CA MET A 191 25.39 -9.95 29.27
C MET A 191 23.87 -9.87 29.31
N VAL A 192 23.20 -10.50 28.39
CA VAL A 192 21.77 -10.75 28.49
C VAL A 192 21.58 -11.92 29.45
N LYS A 193 20.82 -11.72 30.54
CA LYS A 193 20.39 -12.81 31.43
C LYS A 193 19.76 -13.91 30.59
N GLU A 194 19.87 -15.15 31.05
CA GLU A 194 19.24 -16.28 30.37
C GLU A 194 17.75 -15.99 30.09
N ILE A 195 17.38 -16.07 28.80
CA ILE A 195 15.99 -15.89 28.42
C ILE A 195 15.26 -17.19 28.70
N GLN A 196 14.17 -17.08 29.41
CA GLN A 196 13.36 -18.23 29.79
C GLN A 196 12.75 -18.93 28.53
N PRO A 197 12.55 -20.24 28.54
CA PRO A 197 12.03 -20.99 27.40
C PRO A 197 10.64 -20.52 26.92
N TRP A 198 9.85 -19.93 27.80
CA TRP A 198 8.51 -19.42 27.45
C TRP A 198 8.52 -18.15 26.60
N ALA A 199 9.64 -17.43 26.52
CA ALA A 199 9.74 -16.16 25.76
C ALA A 199 9.47 -16.36 24.25
N PHE A 200 9.85 -17.51 23.69
CA PHE A 200 9.56 -17.82 22.29
C PHE A 200 8.05 -18.02 22.04
N PRO A 201 7.36 -18.96 22.71
CA PRO A 201 5.93 -19.14 22.52
C PRO A 201 5.12 -17.88 22.89
N ALA A 202 5.49 -17.16 23.93
CA ALA A 202 4.85 -15.90 24.27
C ALA A 202 5.03 -14.83 23.17
N GLY A 203 6.20 -14.77 22.54
CA GLY A 203 6.42 -13.90 21.39
C GLY A 203 5.53 -14.26 20.20
N VAL A 204 5.33 -15.55 19.91
CA VAL A 204 4.42 -16.02 18.85
C VAL A 204 2.98 -15.64 19.18
N VAL A 205 2.52 -15.93 20.39
CA VAL A 205 1.16 -15.56 20.85
C VAL A 205 0.94 -14.06 20.75
N LEU A 206 1.90 -13.25 21.19
CA LEU A 206 1.79 -11.80 21.15
C LEU A 206 1.74 -11.26 19.70
N THR A 207 2.49 -11.89 18.80
CA THR A 207 2.46 -11.52 17.36
C THR A 207 1.10 -11.82 16.74
N ILE A 208 0.58 -13.02 16.96
CA ILE A 208 -0.75 -13.44 16.47
C ILE A 208 -1.84 -12.54 17.07
N LEU A 209 -1.78 -12.30 18.37
CA LEU A 209 -2.76 -11.49 19.10
C LEU A 209 -2.76 -10.04 18.60
N GLY A 210 -1.60 -9.48 18.28
CA GLY A 210 -1.50 -8.14 17.70
C GLY A 210 -2.10 -8.04 16.30
N ILE A 211 -1.95 -9.06 15.46
CA ILE A 211 -2.60 -9.13 14.15
C ILE A 211 -4.11 -9.28 14.31
N LEU A 212 -4.57 -10.23 15.11
CA LEU A 212 -6.01 -10.47 15.29
C LEU A 212 -6.73 -9.28 15.94
N LEU A 213 -6.11 -8.60 16.91
CA LEU A 213 -6.72 -7.43 17.51
C LEU A 213 -6.67 -6.20 16.60
N GLY A 214 -5.61 -6.05 15.79
CA GLY A 214 -5.46 -4.91 14.89
C GLY A 214 -6.37 -4.98 13.67
N SER A 215 -6.55 -6.17 13.06
CA SER A 215 -7.39 -6.37 11.87
C SER A 215 -8.75 -6.95 12.17
N GLY A 216 -8.84 -7.97 13.02
CA GLY A 216 -10.09 -8.70 13.26
C GLY A 216 -11.05 -8.00 14.22
N LEU A 217 -10.54 -7.30 15.24
CA LEU A 217 -11.42 -6.64 16.22
C LEU A 217 -12.30 -5.55 15.60
N PRO A 218 -11.80 -4.64 14.73
CA PRO A 218 -12.65 -3.64 14.08
C PRO A 218 -13.75 -4.27 13.22
N GLN A 219 -13.43 -5.31 12.45
CA GLN A 219 -14.40 -5.98 11.59
C GLN A 219 -15.46 -6.75 12.38
N VAL A 220 -15.05 -7.48 13.43
CA VAL A 220 -16.01 -8.16 14.31
C VAL A 220 -16.89 -7.14 15.03
N ALA A 221 -16.34 -6.02 15.48
CA ALA A 221 -17.13 -4.96 16.11
C ALA A 221 -18.16 -4.36 15.15
N ALA A 222 -17.79 -4.11 13.91
CA ALA A 222 -18.70 -3.58 12.88
C ALA A 222 -19.76 -4.63 12.47
N LYS A 223 -19.34 -5.86 12.11
CA LYS A 223 -20.27 -6.89 11.58
C LYS A 223 -21.19 -7.51 12.65
N VAL A 224 -20.70 -7.70 13.90
CA VAL A 224 -21.45 -8.42 14.94
C VAL A 224 -22.16 -7.47 15.90
N PHE A 225 -21.50 -6.38 16.27
CA PHE A 225 -22.00 -5.46 17.29
C PHE A 225 -22.50 -4.13 16.71
N GLY A 226 -22.32 -3.88 15.41
CA GLY A 226 -22.66 -2.60 14.77
C GLY A 226 -21.89 -1.40 15.36
N ILE A 227 -20.67 -1.60 15.88
CA ILE A 227 -19.90 -0.54 16.55
C ILE A 227 -18.71 -0.17 15.67
N GLY A 228 -18.63 1.09 15.24
CA GLY A 228 -17.44 1.66 14.60
C GLY A 228 -16.35 1.92 15.62
N LEU A 229 -15.19 1.25 15.51
CA LEU A 229 -14.08 1.47 16.41
C LEU A 229 -13.15 2.58 15.90
N PRO A 230 -12.69 3.50 16.78
CA PRO A 230 -11.78 4.57 16.38
C PRO A 230 -10.42 4.00 15.94
N GLY A 231 -9.71 4.69 15.03
CA GLY A 231 -8.42 4.26 14.48
C GLY A 231 -7.29 4.02 15.50
N ILE A 232 -7.48 4.40 16.77
CA ILE A 232 -6.54 4.08 17.86
C ILE A 232 -6.38 2.57 18.08
N VAL A 233 -7.34 1.75 17.64
CA VAL A 233 -7.28 0.29 17.69
C VAL A 233 -6.12 -0.27 16.87
N ASN A 234 -5.68 0.44 15.83
CA ASN A 234 -4.49 0.09 15.06
C ASN A 234 -3.21 0.05 15.91
N LEU A 235 -3.18 0.68 17.10
CA LEU A 235 -2.06 0.55 18.04
C LEU A 235 -1.85 -0.88 18.54
N PHE A 236 -2.84 -1.78 18.42
CA PHE A 236 -2.66 -3.19 18.76
C PHE A 236 -1.61 -3.90 17.90
N TYR A 237 -1.32 -3.42 16.69
CA TYR A 237 -0.20 -3.93 15.89
C TYR A 237 1.16 -3.76 16.59
N LEU A 238 1.29 -2.86 17.56
CA LEU A 238 2.51 -2.73 18.39
C LEU A 238 2.81 -4.00 19.19
N PHE A 239 1.78 -4.79 19.57
CA PHE A 239 1.99 -6.08 20.21
C PHE A 239 2.71 -7.06 19.28
N SER A 240 2.41 -7.04 17.98
CA SER A 240 3.15 -7.84 17.00
C SER A 240 4.61 -7.45 16.92
N LEU A 241 4.94 -6.16 16.96
CA LEU A 241 6.34 -5.70 16.96
C LEU A 241 7.09 -6.18 18.22
N VAL A 242 6.46 -6.12 19.40
CA VAL A 242 7.04 -6.64 20.65
C VAL A 242 7.18 -8.16 20.58
N GLY A 243 6.20 -8.85 20.02
CA GLY A 243 6.23 -10.29 19.80
C GLY A 243 7.39 -10.73 18.91
N ILE A 244 7.58 -10.06 17.77
CA ILE A 244 8.71 -10.29 16.84
C ILE A 244 10.04 -10.07 17.56
N TYR A 245 10.16 -9.01 18.38
CA TYR A 245 11.35 -8.76 19.16
C TYR A 245 11.66 -9.94 20.13
N TRP A 246 10.66 -10.50 20.81
CA TRP A 246 10.83 -11.63 21.71
C TRP A 246 11.18 -12.91 20.98
N ILE A 247 10.57 -13.19 19.82
CA ILE A 247 10.91 -14.33 18.96
C ILE A 247 12.40 -14.27 18.57
N LEU A 248 12.83 -13.11 18.04
CA LEU A 248 14.20 -12.92 17.58
C LEU A 248 15.21 -12.95 18.73
N LEU A 249 14.86 -12.34 19.86
CA LEU A 249 15.70 -12.35 21.05
C LEU A 249 15.89 -13.77 21.59
N SER A 250 14.81 -14.57 21.60
CA SER A 250 14.88 -16.00 21.97
C SER A 250 15.76 -16.79 21.01
N ALA A 251 15.61 -16.53 19.68
CA ALA A 251 16.40 -17.21 18.67
C ALA A 251 17.92 -16.95 18.80
N VAL A 252 18.28 -15.73 19.27
CA VAL A 252 19.68 -15.33 19.45
C VAL A 252 20.24 -15.78 20.80
N ALA A 253 19.47 -15.66 21.90
CA ALA A 253 19.98 -15.76 23.27
C ALA A 253 19.58 -17.06 24.01
N GLN A 254 18.62 -17.84 23.46
CA GLN A 254 18.15 -19.07 24.13
C GLN A 254 19.16 -20.20 24.02
N SER A 255 19.55 -20.78 25.15
CA SER A 255 20.35 -21.99 25.22
C SER A 255 19.46 -23.21 25.42
N ARG A 256 19.34 -24.09 24.41
CA ARG A 256 18.60 -25.37 24.50
C ARG A 256 19.48 -26.48 25.10
N ALA A 257 20.07 -26.23 26.26
CA ALA A 257 20.98 -27.19 26.91
C ALA A 257 20.31 -28.51 27.30
N LYS A 258 18.99 -28.49 27.60
CA LYS A 258 18.29 -29.66 28.17
C LYS A 258 17.96 -30.75 27.14
N LYS A 259 17.83 -30.44 25.85
CA LYS A 259 17.29 -31.40 24.87
C LYS A 259 18.37 -32.19 24.06
N ASN A 260 19.61 -31.67 23.92
CA ASN A 260 20.66 -32.36 23.20
C ASN A 260 22.06 -31.85 23.63
N ARG A 261 22.63 -32.43 24.66
CA ARG A 261 23.92 -32.02 25.25
C ARG A 261 25.07 -31.99 24.27
N SER A 262 25.21 -33.00 23.39
CA SER A 262 26.30 -33.08 22.42
C SER A 262 26.24 -31.91 21.41
N LYS A 263 25.04 -31.59 20.83
CA LYS A 263 24.85 -30.42 19.96
C LYS A 263 25.07 -29.10 20.67
N TYR A 264 24.76 -29.01 21.96
CA TYR A 264 24.97 -27.82 22.76
C TYR A 264 26.46 -27.54 22.94
N TYR A 265 27.26 -28.52 23.39
CA TYR A 265 28.69 -28.31 23.57
C TYR A 265 29.43 -28.02 22.26
N GLY A 266 29.06 -28.64 21.15
CA GLY A 266 29.60 -28.32 19.84
C GLY A 266 29.27 -26.93 19.30
N ASN A 267 28.25 -26.26 19.88
CA ASN A 267 27.82 -24.91 19.49
C ASN A 267 28.06 -23.85 20.59
N LEU A 268 28.66 -24.24 21.71
CA LEU A 268 28.79 -23.40 22.91
C LEU A 268 29.45 -22.05 22.59
N VAL A 269 30.54 -22.05 21.87
CA VAL A 269 31.28 -20.84 21.48
C VAL A 269 30.41 -19.93 20.61
N SER A 270 29.72 -20.48 19.61
CA SER A 270 28.84 -19.69 18.75
C SER A 270 27.68 -19.07 19.53
N ILE A 271 27.07 -19.82 20.45
CA ILE A 271 25.95 -19.37 21.27
C ILE A 271 26.41 -18.28 22.24
N SER A 272 27.52 -18.49 22.93
CA SER A 272 28.09 -17.53 23.88
C SER A 272 28.43 -16.20 23.21
N LEU A 273 29.10 -16.24 22.06
CA LEU A 273 29.45 -15.04 21.29
C LEU A 273 28.21 -14.24 20.86
N MET A 274 27.15 -14.93 20.43
CA MET A 274 25.90 -14.25 20.07
C MET A 274 25.18 -13.66 21.29
N ARG A 275 25.23 -14.31 22.45
CA ARG A 275 24.64 -13.77 23.70
C ARG A 275 25.27 -12.46 24.12
N PHE A 276 26.58 -12.30 23.96
CA PHE A 276 27.28 -11.06 24.30
C PHE A 276 26.87 -9.85 23.46
N THR A 277 26.38 -10.07 22.23
CA THR A 277 25.90 -9.00 21.34
C THR A 277 24.39 -9.06 21.12
N ALA A 278 23.64 -9.81 21.94
CA ALA A 278 22.27 -10.19 21.66
C ALA A 278 21.33 -8.99 21.47
N LYS A 279 21.34 -7.99 22.35
CA LYS A 279 20.43 -6.83 22.24
C LYS A 279 20.62 -6.04 20.95
N ALA A 280 21.87 -5.71 20.60
CA ALA A 280 22.17 -4.97 19.39
C ALA A 280 21.88 -5.79 18.13
N THR A 281 22.15 -7.10 18.17
CA THR A 281 21.84 -8.02 17.07
C THR A 281 20.32 -8.13 16.87
N THR A 282 19.55 -8.34 17.92
CA THR A 282 18.10 -8.49 17.85
C THR A 282 17.41 -7.25 17.30
N LYS A 283 17.81 -6.04 17.77
CA LYS A 283 17.26 -4.79 17.22
C LYS A 283 17.46 -4.69 15.70
N ASN A 284 18.64 -5.03 15.23
CA ASN A 284 18.94 -5.01 13.79
C ASN A 284 18.15 -6.07 13.04
N MET A 285 18.01 -7.28 13.60
CA MET A 285 17.18 -8.34 13.02
C MET A 285 15.71 -7.96 12.97
N CYS A 286 15.17 -7.23 13.97
CA CYS A 286 13.80 -6.71 13.92
C CYS A 286 13.57 -5.75 12.75
N VAL A 287 14.50 -4.81 12.53
CA VAL A 287 14.40 -3.89 11.39
C VAL A 287 14.47 -4.65 10.07
N MET A 288 15.37 -5.64 9.95
CA MET A 288 15.44 -6.49 8.77
C MET A 288 14.13 -7.26 8.55
N THR A 289 13.55 -7.84 9.60
CA THR A 289 12.28 -8.56 9.52
C THR A 289 11.14 -7.63 9.06
N LEU A 290 11.09 -6.41 9.59
CA LEU A 290 10.09 -5.42 9.21
C LEU A 290 10.23 -5.00 7.74
N LEU A 291 11.45 -4.75 7.27
CA LEU A 291 11.69 -4.41 5.87
C LEU A 291 11.37 -5.57 4.92
N ILE A 292 11.61 -6.82 5.33
CA ILE A 292 11.23 -8.01 4.56
C ILE A 292 9.70 -8.14 4.51
N PHE A 293 9.03 -7.88 5.62
CA PHE A 293 7.56 -7.82 5.69
C PHE A 293 7.01 -6.77 4.72
N VAL A 294 7.54 -5.53 4.75
CA VAL A 294 7.13 -4.45 3.83
C VAL A 294 7.36 -4.83 2.38
N CYS A 295 8.48 -5.50 2.09
CA CYS A 295 8.80 -6.02 0.76
C CYS A 295 7.73 -7.02 0.27
N GLY A 296 7.35 -7.98 1.11
CA GLY A 296 6.29 -8.96 0.81
C GLY A 296 4.92 -8.30 0.66
N PHE A 297 4.58 -7.40 1.57
CA PHE A 297 3.32 -6.69 1.59
C PHE A 297 3.11 -5.82 0.34
N SER A 298 4.12 -5.00 -0.03
CA SER A 298 4.04 -4.19 -1.25
C SER A 298 3.93 -5.03 -2.52
N SER A 299 4.60 -6.19 -2.56
CA SER A 299 4.50 -7.12 -3.69
C SER A 299 3.10 -7.73 -3.81
N PHE A 300 2.51 -8.09 -2.68
CA PHE A 300 1.17 -8.67 -2.63
C PHE A 300 0.12 -7.69 -3.14
N TYR A 301 0.08 -6.48 -2.58
CA TYR A 301 -0.87 -5.47 -3.02
C TYR A 301 -0.70 -5.07 -4.48
N GLY A 302 0.54 -4.87 -4.94
CA GLY A 302 0.79 -4.60 -6.35
C GLY A 302 0.28 -5.71 -7.28
N MET A 303 0.44 -6.98 -6.89
CA MET A 303 -0.02 -8.11 -7.69
C MET A 303 -1.54 -8.28 -7.64
N GLN A 304 -2.16 -8.06 -6.49
CA GLN A 304 -3.61 -8.13 -6.33
C GLN A 304 -4.31 -7.11 -7.24
N TYR A 305 -3.79 -5.88 -7.30
CA TYR A 305 -4.30 -4.85 -8.20
C TYR A 305 -4.15 -5.20 -9.69
N ILE A 306 -3.02 -5.81 -10.11
CA ILE A 306 -2.84 -6.28 -11.49
C ILE A 306 -3.88 -7.35 -11.83
N LEU A 307 -4.09 -8.32 -10.95
CA LEU A 307 -5.00 -9.43 -11.19
C LEU A 307 -6.46 -8.99 -11.17
N ALA A 308 -6.83 -8.06 -10.29
CA ALA A 308 -8.16 -7.46 -10.24
C ALA A 308 -8.45 -6.56 -11.45
N GLY A 309 -7.44 -5.83 -11.96
CA GLY A 309 -7.59 -4.97 -13.13
C GLY A 309 -7.69 -5.70 -14.47
N GLY A 310 -7.26 -6.97 -14.52
CA GLY A 310 -7.38 -7.80 -15.73
C GLY A 310 -8.79 -8.35 -15.99
N SER A 311 -9.74 -8.16 -15.09
CA SER A 311 -11.15 -8.53 -15.24
C SER A 311 -11.99 -7.35 -15.72
N VAL A 312 -11.67 -6.79 -16.89
CA VAL A 312 -12.37 -5.63 -17.46
C VAL A 312 -13.66 -6.00 -18.20
N GLN A 313 -13.86 -7.25 -18.50
CA GLN A 313 -15.14 -7.75 -19.00
C GLN A 313 -15.94 -8.31 -17.82
N THR A 314 -16.83 -7.51 -17.28
CA THR A 314 -18.00 -8.05 -16.59
C THR A 314 -18.86 -8.71 -17.68
N GLU A 315 -19.09 -10.00 -17.57
CA GLU A 315 -19.85 -10.79 -18.55
C GLU A 315 -21.25 -10.22 -18.86
N ASN A 316 -21.72 -9.24 -18.08
CA ASN A 316 -23.09 -8.69 -18.12
C ASN A 316 -23.15 -7.17 -18.30
N SER A 317 -22.08 -6.49 -18.74
CA SER A 317 -22.11 -5.05 -19.01
C SER A 317 -22.03 -4.76 -20.53
N LYS A 318 -22.64 -3.66 -20.97
CA LYS A 318 -22.46 -3.15 -22.35
C LYS A 318 -21.10 -2.42 -22.46
N ASP A 319 -20.51 -2.43 -23.65
CA ASP A 319 -19.23 -1.76 -23.90
C ASP A 319 -19.32 -0.24 -23.75
N PHE A 320 -20.47 0.31 -24.15
CA PHE A 320 -20.78 1.74 -24.10
C PHE A 320 -22.15 1.94 -23.48
N SER A 321 -22.24 2.81 -22.50
CA SER A 321 -23.49 3.24 -21.87
C SER A 321 -23.47 4.75 -21.63
N LEU A 322 -24.54 5.42 -22.03
CA LEU A 322 -24.79 6.84 -21.79
C LEU A 322 -26.14 6.97 -21.07
N HIS A 323 -26.23 7.89 -20.14
CA HIS A 323 -27.51 8.24 -19.53
C HIS A 323 -27.58 9.76 -19.29
N TYR A 324 -28.72 10.36 -19.55
CA TYR A 324 -28.91 11.81 -19.45
C TYR A 324 -30.38 12.15 -19.30
N PRO A 325 -30.73 13.36 -18.76
CA PRO A 325 -32.11 13.81 -18.65
C PRO A 325 -32.80 13.88 -20.01
N VAL A 326 -34.06 13.42 -20.11
CA VAL A 326 -34.83 13.42 -21.38
C VAL A 326 -34.94 14.82 -21.98
N LEU A 327 -34.91 15.86 -21.16
CA LEU A 327 -34.99 17.27 -21.58
C LEU A 327 -33.69 17.81 -22.19
N GLU A 328 -32.61 17.07 -22.13
CA GLU A 328 -31.32 17.47 -22.70
C GLU A 328 -31.14 16.92 -24.11
N GLU A 329 -30.71 17.76 -25.05
CA GLU A 329 -30.39 17.35 -26.39
C GLU A 329 -28.96 16.78 -26.44
N GLN A 330 -28.84 15.47 -26.56
CA GLN A 330 -27.58 14.74 -26.61
C GLN A 330 -27.35 14.03 -27.94
N ILE A 331 -26.28 13.25 -28.02
CA ILE A 331 -25.85 12.54 -29.22
C ILE A 331 -26.90 11.49 -29.61
N GLY A 332 -27.46 11.61 -30.82
CA GLY A 332 -28.46 10.68 -31.33
C GLY A 332 -27.84 9.42 -31.93
N LYS A 333 -28.70 8.43 -32.21
CA LYS A 333 -28.31 7.14 -32.77
C LYS A 333 -27.49 7.28 -34.08
N GLU A 334 -27.96 8.11 -35.01
CA GLU A 334 -27.31 8.29 -36.31
C GLU A 334 -25.91 8.88 -36.17
N GLU A 335 -25.72 9.84 -35.25
CA GLU A 335 -24.42 10.46 -34.98
C GLU A 335 -23.44 9.46 -34.36
N ILE A 336 -23.93 8.57 -33.46
CA ILE A 336 -23.09 7.51 -32.89
C ILE A 336 -22.58 6.59 -33.97
N TYR A 337 -23.46 6.17 -34.91
CA TYR A 337 -23.07 5.32 -36.03
C TYR A 337 -22.11 6.02 -37.00
N ASP A 338 -22.32 7.30 -37.29
CA ASP A 338 -21.44 8.08 -38.17
C ASP A 338 -20.06 8.29 -37.54
N THR A 339 -20.03 8.59 -36.26
CA THR A 339 -18.76 8.72 -35.52
C THR A 339 -18.03 7.38 -35.49
N ALA A 340 -18.70 6.29 -35.14
CA ALA A 340 -18.11 4.95 -35.12
C ALA A 340 -17.55 4.54 -36.49
N ALA A 341 -18.31 4.79 -37.58
CA ALA A 341 -17.88 4.50 -38.95
C ALA A 341 -16.61 5.28 -39.33
N SER A 342 -16.43 6.52 -38.85
CA SER A 342 -15.24 7.32 -39.15
C SER A 342 -13.96 6.71 -38.53
N TYR A 343 -14.07 5.95 -37.45
CA TYR A 343 -12.98 5.19 -36.83
C TYR A 343 -12.93 3.72 -37.26
N GLY A 344 -13.84 3.28 -38.16
CA GLY A 344 -13.92 1.90 -38.63
C GLY A 344 -14.47 0.93 -37.56
N ILE A 345 -15.21 1.44 -36.58
CA ILE A 345 -15.85 0.65 -35.53
C ILE A 345 -17.26 0.26 -35.95
N GLU A 346 -17.59 -1.02 -35.82
CA GLU A 346 -18.93 -1.55 -36.06
C GLU A 346 -19.72 -1.63 -34.76
N VAL A 347 -20.83 -0.87 -34.65
CA VAL A 347 -21.74 -0.83 -33.51
C VAL A 347 -22.76 -1.97 -33.61
N THR A 348 -22.90 -2.72 -32.52
CA THR A 348 -23.88 -3.81 -32.40
C THR A 348 -24.73 -3.63 -31.17
N ASP A 349 -25.86 -4.32 -31.09
CA ASP A 349 -26.78 -4.36 -29.95
C ASP A 349 -27.14 -2.96 -29.41
N PHE A 350 -27.38 -2.03 -30.34
CA PHE A 350 -27.80 -0.67 -29.98
C PHE A 350 -29.20 -0.67 -29.38
N MET A 351 -29.31 -0.12 -28.17
CA MET A 351 -30.56 -0.02 -27.42
C MET A 351 -30.74 1.39 -26.87
N GLU A 352 -31.99 1.82 -26.83
CA GLU A 352 -32.41 3.11 -26.30
C GLU A 352 -33.66 2.90 -25.44
N HIS A 353 -33.60 3.25 -24.20
CA HIS A 353 -34.67 3.06 -23.22
C HIS A 353 -34.86 4.31 -22.37
N THR A 354 -36.03 4.40 -21.72
CA THR A 354 -36.33 5.47 -20.79
C THR A 354 -36.47 4.88 -19.39
N ALA A 355 -35.71 5.42 -18.44
CA ALA A 355 -35.88 5.14 -17.02
C ALA A 355 -36.60 6.30 -16.33
N THR A 356 -37.31 6.01 -15.25
CA THR A 356 -38.05 7.04 -14.49
C THR A 356 -37.58 7.07 -13.04
N ASN A 357 -37.29 8.27 -12.55
CA ASN A 357 -37.00 8.53 -11.16
C ASN A 357 -38.28 8.67 -10.36
N LEU A 358 -38.56 7.70 -9.48
CA LEU A 358 -39.69 7.71 -8.56
C LEU A 358 -39.23 7.90 -7.13
N VAL A 359 -40.03 8.57 -6.31
CA VAL A 359 -39.69 8.88 -4.92
C VAL A 359 -39.85 7.62 -4.07
N VAL A 360 -38.85 7.31 -3.25
CA VAL A 360 -38.79 6.07 -2.48
C VAL A 360 -38.84 6.33 -0.98
N SER A 361 -39.48 5.39 -0.26
CA SER A 361 -39.37 5.26 1.19
C SER A 361 -38.77 3.90 1.52
N TYR A 362 -37.68 3.90 2.29
CA TYR A 362 -36.86 2.69 2.46
C TYR A 362 -36.15 2.63 3.82
N HIS A 363 -35.72 1.44 4.20
CA HIS A 363 -34.85 1.22 5.36
C HIS A 363 -33.38 1.24 4.93
N ALA A 364 -32.55 1.92 5.71
CA ALA A 364 -31.11 1.98 5.54
C ALA A 364 -30.41 1.91 6.90
N LYS A 365 -29.10 1.69 6.90
CA LYS A 365 -28.25 1.82 8.10
C LYS A 365 -27.61 3.20 8.12
N ASP A 366 -27.66 3.86 9.26
CA ASP A 366 -26.97 5.12 9.48
C ASP A 366 -26.07 5.03 10.71
N PHE A 367 -25.04 5.83 10.76
CA PHE A 367 -24.14 5.87 11.90
C PHE A 367 -24.63 6.93 12.90
N ASP A 368 -25.01 6.46 14.08
CA ASP A 368 -25.40 7.33 15.18
C ASP A 368 -24.15 7.76 15.97
N ASP A 369 -23.77 9.02 15.86
CA ASP A 369 -22.61 9.60 16.54
C ASP A 369 -22.73 9.56 18.07
N ASP A 370 -23.94 9.68 18.61
CA ASP A 370 -24.17 9.69 20.07
C ASP A 370 -23.92 8.32 20.69
N THR A 371 -24.33 7.27 20.03
CA THR A 371 -24.15 5.89 20.51
C THR A 371 -22.93 5.21 19.91
N SER A 372 -22.28 5.79 18.90
CA SER A 372 -21.21 5.20 18.09
C SER A 372 -21.60 3.84 17.51
N ARG A 373 -22.83 3.69 17.06
CA ARG A 373 -23.40 2.46 16.51
C ARG A 373 -24.07 2.73 15.18
N TYR A 374 -24.08 1.70 14.35
CA TYR A 374 -24.96 1.65 13.19
C TYR A 374 -26.36 1.26 13.64
N ILE A 375 -27.33 2.09 13.30
CA ILE A 375 -28.75 1.89 13.59
C ILE A 375 -29.54 1.79 12.29
N GLU A 376 -30.62 1.04 12.31
CA GLU A 376 -31.57 1.02 11.21
C GLU A 376 -32.44 2.30 11.27
N VAL A 377 -32.55 2.98 10.13
CA VAL A 377 -33.30 4.24 9.99
C VAL A 377 -34.28 4.06 8.84
N TYR A 378 -35.53 4.47 9.06
CA TYR A 378 -36.51 4.57 8.00
C TYR A 378 -36.46 5.96 7.38
N ARG A 379 -36.21 6.01 6.08
CA ARG A 379 -36.12 7.25 5.28
C ARG A 379 -37.40 7.40 4.46
N GLU A 380 -38.27 8.36 4.83
CA GLU A 380 -39.55 8.56 4.21
C GLU A 380 -39.46 9.66 3.14
N LYS A 381 -39.55 9.26 1.86
CA LYS A 381 -39.65 10.18 0.71
C LYS A 381 -38.47 11.19 0.64
N GLU A 382 -37.29 10.78 1.02
CA GLU A 382 -36.11 11.67 1.04
C GLU A 382 -35.45 11.80 -0.31
N MET A 383 -35.55 10.77 -1.16
CA MET A 383 -34.88 10.72 -2.46
C MET A 383 -35.73 10.02 -3.53
N ALA A 384 -35.36 10.22 -4.79
CA ALA A 384 -35.86 9.44 -5.91
C ALA A 384 -34.83 8.38 -6.32
N SER A 385 -35.31 7.22 -6.79
CA SER A 385 -34.48 6.15 -7.35
C SER A 385 -34.99 5.77 -8.72
N VAL A 386 -34.13 5.11 -9.50
CA VAL A 386 -34.41 4.73 -10.89
C VAL A 386 -35.27 3.47 -10.94
N PHE A 387 -36.35 3.53 -11.72
CA PHE A 387 -37.20 2.39 -12.02
C PHE A 387 -37.19 2.10 -13.52
N VAL A 388 -37.14 0.80 -13.85
CA VAL A 388 -37.13 0.28 -15.21
C VAL A 388 -38.20 -0.82 -15.33
N PRO A 389 -38.96 -0.90 -16.43
CA PRO A 389 -39.90 -2.01 -16.63
C PRO A 389 -39.17 -3.30 -16.93
N GLU A 390 -39.79 -4.43 -16.56
CA GLU A 390 -39.29 -5.79 -16.74
C GLU A 390 -38.83 -6.07 -18.17
N SER A 391 -39.69 -5.74 -19.15
CA SER A 391 -39.39 -5.97 -20.57
C SER A 391 -38.19 -5.22 -21.11
N ASP A 392 -37.88 -4.02 -20.59
CA ASP A 392 -36.71 -3.26 -20.99
C ASP A 392 -35.44 -3.75 -20.27
N PHE A 393 -35.55 -4.13 -18.99
CA PHE A 393 -34.45 -4.73 -18.28
C PHE A 393 -34.00 -6.07 -18.91
N GLU A 394 -34.94 -6.92 -19.32
CA GLU A 394 -34.62 -8.16 -20.04
C GLU A 394 -33.82 -7.90 -21.33
N LYS A 395 -34.24 -6.89 -22.10
CA LYS A 395 -33.49 -6.51 -23.35
C LYS A 395 -32.11 -5.98 -23.01
N LEU A 396 -32.01 -5.11 -21.99
CA LEU A 396 -30.72 -4.49 -21.59
C LEU A 396 -29.73 -5.51 -21.06
N SER A 397 -30.17 -6.38 -20.15
CA SER A 397 -29.33 -7.35 -19.44
C SER A 397 -29.14 -8.67 -20.20
N GLY A 398 -30.09 -9.01 -21.07
CA GLY A 398 -30.16 -10.34 -21.70
C GLY A 398 -30.58 -11.46 -20.71
N GLN A 399 -31.01 -11.10 -19.51
CA GLN A 399 -31.45 -12.04 -18.49
C GLN A 399 -32.98 -12.19 -18.52
N ASP A 400 -33.48 -13.41 -18.52
CA ASP A 400 -34.90 -13.70 -18.35
C ASP A 400 -35.27 -13.54 -16.87
N ILE A 401 -36.10 -12.56 -16.56
CA ILE A 401 -36.59 -12.31 -15.19
C ILE A 401 -38.13 -12.30 -15.20
N THR A 402 -38.73 -12.56 -14.04
CA THR A 402 -40.18 -12.43 -13.89
C THR A 402 -40.47 -11.69 -12.60
N VAL A 403 -41.16 -10.56 -12.73
CA VAL A 403 -41.55 -9.72 -11.60
C VAL A 403 -43.04 -9.87 -11.33
N ALA A 404 -43.42 -10.43 -10.17
CA ALA A 404 -44.79 -10.61 -9.82
C ALA A 404 -45.53 -9.24 -9.60
N PRO A 405 -46.82 -9.12 -9.90
CA PRO A 405 -47.55 -7.88 -9.66
C PRO A 405 -47.46 -7.45 -8.19
N GLY A 406 -47.16 -6.14 -7.97
CA GLY A 406 -47.01 -5.59 -6.62
C GLY A 406 -45.67 -5.92 -5.94
N THR A 407 -44.75 -6.53 -6.66
CA THR A 407 -43.38 -6.77 -6.18
C THR A 407 -42.35 -5.94 -6.97
N TYR A 408 -41.14 -5.84 -6.43
CA TYR A 408 -39.98 -5.26 -7.12
C TYR A 408 -38.78 -6.21 -7.00
N GLN A 409 -37.89 -6.11 -7.95
CA GLN A 409 -36.55 -6.69 -7.85
C GLN A 409 -35.50 -5.58 -7.75
N THR A 410 -34.56 -5.76 -6.85
CA THR A 410 -33.42 -4.86 -6.68
C THR A 410 -32.31 -5.25 -7.62
N VAL A 411 -31.81 -4.32 -8.42
CA VAL A 411 -30.66 -4.56 -9.29
C VAL A 411 -29.40 -4.13 -8.55
N THR A 412 -28.46 -5.06 -8.40
CA THR A 412 -27.15 -4.82 -7.78
C THR A 412 -26.04 -5.10 -8.77
N THR A 413 -24.89 -4.50 -8.58
CA THR A 413 -23.69 -4.88 -9.33
C THR A 413 -23.19 -6.26 -8.88
N THR A 414 -22.45 -6.95 -9.75
CA THR A 414 -21.92 -8.31 -9.50
C THR A 414 -21.03 -8.40 -8.25
N ASP A 415 -20.39 -7.31 -7.86
CA ASP A 415 -19.51 -7.23 -6.68
C ASP A 415 -20.15 -6.42 -5.52
N TYR A 416 -21.47 -6.26 -5.51
CA TYR A 416 -22.14 -5.51 -4.45
C TYR A 416 -22.08 -6.22 -3.11
N HIS A 417 -21.48 -5.58 -2.13
CA HIS A 417 -21.43 -6.02 -0.73
C HIS A 417 -21.83 -4.86 0.18
N GLY A 418 -23.00 -4.27 -0.08
CA GLY A 418 -23.50 -3.12 0.65
C GLY A 418 -23.66 -3.41 2.15
N PHE A 419 -23.17 -2.47 2.95
CA PHE A 419 -23.33 -2.52 4.41
C PHE A 419 -24.39 -1.53 4.89
N PHE A 420 -24.59 -0.43 4.14
CA PHE A 420 -25.44 0.69 4.56
C PHE A 420 -26.87 0.56 4.06
N GLU A 421 -27.07 0.04 2.87
CA GLU A 421 -28.38 -0.10 2.24
C GLU A 421 -28.81 -1.58 2.26
N TYR A 422 -30.13 -1.79 2.41
CA TYR A 422 -30.74 -3.10 2.36
C TYR A 422 -31.36 -3.35 0.99
N GLU A 423 -31.05 -4.47 0.35
CA GLU A 423 -31.64 -4.89 -0.92
C GLU A 423 -33.19 -5.03 -0.84
N ASP A 424 -33.68 -5.42 0.32
CA ASP A 424 -35.10 -5.53 0.65
C ASP A 424 -35.67 -4.30 1.37
N GLY A 425 -34.90 -3.19 1.38
CA GLY A 425 -35.22 -2.00 2.16
C GLY A 425 -36.41 -1.17 1.66
N LEU A 426 -36.69 -1.22 0.34
CA LEU A 426 -37.76 -0.44 -0.27
C LEU A 426 -39.13 -0.89 0.23
N GLN A 427 -39.96 0.05 0.69
CA GLN A 427 -41.29 -0.22 1.24
C GLN A 427 -42.41 0.41 0.41
N GLU A 428 -42.18 1.63 -0.09
CA GLU A 428 -43.19 2.42 -0.77
C GLU A 428 -42.56 3.29 -1.85
N VAL A 429 -43.26 3.44 -2.95
CA VAL A 429 -42.87 4.30 -4.06
C VAL A 429 -43.96 5.36 -4.26
N MET A 430 -43.55 6.59 -4.50
CA MET A 430 -44.48 7.71 -4.78
C MET A 430 -44.18 8.33 -6.15
N ASN A 431 -45.21 8.55 -6.92
CA ASN A 431 -45.13 9.36 -8.14
C ASN A 431 -44.87 10.83 -7.78
N PRO A 432 -43.80 11.47 -8.27
CA PRO A 432 -43.35 12.80 -7.86
C PRO A 432 -44.29 13.92 -8.21
N ASP A 433 -45.18 13.76 -9.20
CA ASP A 433 -46.09 14.78 -9.69
C ASP A 433 -47.52 14.61 -9.15
N THR A 434 -48.02 13.39 -9.10
CA THR A 434 -49.37 13.09 -8.64
C THR A 434 -49.46 12.89 -7.12
N GLY A 435 -48.31 12.58 -6.47
CA GLY A 435 -48.28 12.25 -5.05
C GLY A 435 -48.89 10.89 -4.70
N LYS A 436 -49.35 10.11 -5.71
CA LYS A 436 -49.91 8.78 -5.47
C LYS A 436 -48.84 7.81 -5.03
N THR A 437 -49.11 7.03 -3.99
CA THR A 437 -48.15 6.09 -3.40
C THR A 437 -48.55 4.64 -3.67
N TYR A 438 -47.55 3.80 -3.84
CA TYR A 438 -47.69 2.41 -4.19
C TYR A 438 -46.81 1.58 -3.24
N PRO A 439 -47.39 0.75 -2.37
CA PRO A 439 -46.62 -0.18 -1.57
C PRO A 439 -46.08 -1.33 -2.46
N LEU A 440 -44.81 -1.64 -2.31
CA LEU A 440 -44.18 -2.71 -3.04
C LEU A 440 -43.55 -3.74 -2.07
N ILE A 441 -43.56 -4.99 -2.48
CA ILE A 441 -42.98 -6.11 -1.71
C ILE A 441 -41.69 -6.57 -2.40
N TYR A 442 -40.68 -6.84 -1.63
CA TYR A 442 -39.41 -7.38 -2.15
C TYR A 442 -39.63 -8.74 -2.83
N GLY A 443 -39.24 -8.84 -4.08
CA GLY A 443 -39.36 -10.04 -4.91
C GLY A 443 -38.05 -10.78 -5.16
N GLY A 444 -36.93 -10.16 -4.76
CA GLY A 444 -35.59 -10.71 -4.95
C GLY A 444 -34.58 -9.69 -5.48
N THR A 445 -33.33 -10.12 -5.57
CA THR A 445 -32.22 -9.32 -6.13
C THR A 445 -31.75 -9.95 -7.43
N VAL A 446 -31.41 -9.10 -8.41
CA VAL A 446 -30.80 -9.49 -9.67
C VAL A 446 -29.43 -8.84 -9.78
N GLU A 447 -28.40 -9.64 -10.00
CA GLU A 447 -27.03 -9.14 -10.25
C GLU A 447 -26.86 -8.79 -11.71
N SER A 448 -26.64 -7.49 -12.01
CA SER A 448 -26.37 -7.01 -13.36
C SER A 448 -25.68 -5.66 -13.32
N ASP A 449 -24.60 -5.51 -14.08
CA ASP A 449 -23.87 -4.25 -14.19
C ASP A 449 -24.44 -3.30 -15.25
N VAL A 450 -25.52 -3.69 -15.93
CA VAL A 450 -26.12 -2.92 -17.04
C VAL A 450 -26.71 -1.59 -16.60
N LEU A 451 -27.23 -1.52 -15.37
CA LEU A 451 -27.76 -0.31 -14.76
C LEU A 451 -26.78 0.34 -13.76
N ALA A 452 -25.58 -0.21 -13.61
CA ALA A 452 -24.58 0.33 -12.68
C ALA A 452 -24.31 1.84 -12.82
N PRO A 453 -24.28 2.42 -14.04
CA PRO A 453 -24.05 3.85 -14.21
C PRO A 453 -25.15 4.76 -13.61
N ILE A 454 -26.37 4.23 -13.49
CA ILE A 454 -27.54 5.00 -13.04
C ILE A 454 -28.09 4.57 -11.70
N SER A 455 -27.57 3.48 -11.09
CA SER A 455 -28.03 2.92 -9.82
C SER A 455 -27.31 3.53 -8.63
N GLU A 456 -27.97 4.44 -7.91
CA GLU A 456 -27.51 4.91 -6.60
C GLU A 456 -28.70 5.05 -5.63
N PRO A 457 -28.74 4.27 -4.54
CA PRO A 457 -27.90 3.11 -4.23
C PRO A 457 -28.28 1.87 -5.05
N PHE A 458 -29.53 1.80 -5.54
CA PHE A 458 -30.09 0.72 -6.35
C PHE A 458 -30.96 1.25 -7.47
N ALA A 459 -31.01 0.50 -8.58
CA ALA A 459 -32.10 0.58 -9.52
C ALA A 459 -33.12 -0.53 -9.23
N TYR A 460 -34.35 -0.31 -9.57
CA TYR A 460 -35.44 -1.23 -9.31
C TYR A 460 -36.16 -1.65 -10.59
N VAL A 461 -36.47 -2.94 -10.68
CA VAL A 461 -37.27 -3.49 -11.78
C VAL A 461 -38.64 -3.87 -11.25
N VAL A 462 -39.67 -3.45 -11.97
CA VAL A 462 -41.07 -3.76 -11.69
C VAL A 462 -41.77 -4.29 -12.94
N SER A 463 -42.92 -4.95 -12.80
CA SER A 463 -43.68 -5.42 -13.97
C SER A 463 -44.09 -4.25 -14.87
N ASP A 464 -44.26 -4.51 -16.17
CA ASP A 464 -44.60 -3.50 -17.16
C ASP A 464 -45.90 -2.76 -16.81
N GLU A 465 -46.92 -3.50 -16.28
CA GLU A 465 -48.17 -2.88 -15.86
C GLU A 465 -47.97 -1.96 -14.63
N ALA A 466 -47.20 -2.40 -13.65
CA ALA A 466 -46.91 -1.58 -12.47
C ALA A 466 -46.11 -0.33 -12.84
N TYR A 467 -45.14 -0.48 -13.73
CA TYR A 467 -44.36 0.66 -14.23
C TYR A 467 -45.25 1.69 -14.92
N GLN A 468 -46.13 1.28 -15.81
CA GLN A 468 -47.07 2.19 -16.49
C GLN A 468 -47.99 2.91 -15.49
N GLU A 469 -48.53 2.18 -14.49
CA GLU A 469 -49.41 2.79 -13.47
C GLU A 469 -48.67 3.79 -12.59
N MET A 470 -47.44 3.45 -12.15
CA MET A 470 -46.62 4.29 -11.26
C MET A 470 -46.08 5.55 -11.97
N THR A 471 -45.85 5.48 -13.27
CA THR A 471 -45.28 6.56 -14.06
C THR A 471 -46.33 7.40 -14.80
N GLU A 472 -47.62 7.05 -14.64
CA GLU A 472 -48.71 7.83 -15.26
C GLU A 472 -48.68 9.32 -14.82
N GLY A 473 -48.52 10.22 -15.78
CA GLY A 473 -48.49 11.66 -15.54
C GLY A 473 -47.17 12.21 -15.00
N VAL A 474 -46.11 11.41 -14.93
CA VAL A 474 -44.77 11.89 -14.53
C VAL A 474 -44.17 12.75 -15.63
N GLN A 475 -43.71 13.95 -15.24
CA GLN A 475 -43.06 14.91 -16.15
C GLN A 475 -41.68 14.41 -16.64
N ASP A 476 -41.29 14.89 -17.79
CA ASP A 476 -40.00 14.50 -18.41
C ASP A 476 -38.76 14.91 -17.59
N ALA A 477 -38.90 15.84 -16.65
CA ALA A 477 -37.85 16.20 -15.72
C ALA A 477 -37.37 15.04 -14.81
N TYR A 478 -38.24 14.03 -14.57
CA TYR A 478 -37.92 12.83 -13.78
C TYR A 478 -37.54 11.64 -14.63
N LYS A 479 -37.41 11.83 -15.96
CA LYS A 479 -37.08 10.74 -16.89
C LYS A 479 -35.66 10.92 -17.41
N GLU A 480 -35.00 9.79 -17.60
CA GLU A 480 -33.65 9.71 -18.14
C GLU A 480 -33.61 8.79 -19.35
N TRP A 481 -32.89 9.18 -20.41
CA TRP A 481 -32.52 8.29 -21.49
C TRP A 481 -31.37 7.42 -21.09
N ILE A 482 -31.45 6.13 -21.44
CA ILE A 482 -30.37 5.17 -21.34
C ILE A 482 -30.08 4.69 -22.76
N ILE A 483 -28.89 4.97 -23.26
CA ILE A 483 -28.39 4.44 -24.53
C ILE A 483 -27.26 3.47 -24.20
N SER A 484 -27.34 2.26 -24.75
CA SER A 484 -26.30 1.25 -24.60
C SER A 484 -26.05 0.52 -25.92
N PHE A 485 -24.77 0.16 -26.17
CA PHE A 485 -24.38 -0.59 -27.35
C PHE A 485 -23.04 -1.30 -27.14
N ASN A 486 -22.72 -2.24 -28.02
CA ASN A 486 -21.46 -2.95 -28.04
C ASN A 486 -20.67 -2.60 -29.32
N ALA A 487 -19.35 -2.80 -29.28
CA ALA A 487 -18.45 -2.68 -30.42
C ALA A 487 -17.86 -4.06 -30.77
N VAL A 488 -17.81 -4.41 -32.07
CA VAL A 488 -17.27 -5.71 -32.51
C VAL A 488 -15.82 -5.92 -32.03
N ASN A 489 -14.99 -4.87 -32.08
CA ASN A 489 -13.60 -4.87 -31.59
C ASN A 489 -13.41 -3.77 -30.55
N VAL A 490 -13.87 -3.99 -29.33
CA VAL A 490 -13.82 -2.98 -28.27
C VAL A 490 -12.39 -2.53 -27.95
N GLU A 491 -11.39 -3.40 -28.12
CA GLU A 491 -9.97 -3.07 -27.88
C GLU A 491 -9.46 -1.96 -28.81
N ASP A 492 -9.98 -1.87 -30.04
CA ASP A 492 -9.61 -0.87 -31.05
C ASP A 492 -10.46 0.41 -30.94
N SER A 493 -11.46 0.45 -30.07
CA SER A 493 -12.45 1.54 -30.00
C SER A 493 -12.04 2.73 -29.13
N TYR A 494 -10.81 2.78 -28.62
CA TYR A 494 -10.38 3.81 -27.66
C TYR A 494 -10.46 5.25 -28.20
N ASP A 495 -10.00 5.47 -29.44
CA ASP A 495 -10.04 6.81 -30.05
C ASP A 495 -11.48 7.23 -30.38
N PHE A 496 -12.33 6.28 -30.84
CA PHE A 496 -13.76 6.48 -30.96
C PHE A 496 -14.42 6.86 -29.62
N ALA A 497 -14.12 6.11 -28.57
CA ALA A 497 -14.66 6.36 -27.22
C ALA A 497 -14.29 7.75 -26.71
N LYS A 498 -13.06 8.21 -26.95
CA LYS A 498 -12.62 9.57 -26.58
C LYS A 498 -13.35 10.66 -27.35
N ASP A 499 -13.54 10.48 -28.65
CA ASP A 499 -14.25 11.46 -29.46
C ASP A 499 -15.73 11.52 -29.05
N LEU A 500 -16.36 10.36 -28.84
CA LEU A 500 -17.73 10.29 -28.34
C LEU A 500 -17.88 10.94 -26.95
N LEU A 501 -16.92 10.71 -26.04
CA LEU A 501 -16.88 11.35 -24.74
C LEU A 501 -16.74 12.87 -24.86
N ALA A 502 -15.90 13.35 -25.78
CA ALA A 502 -15.72 14.78 -26.02
C ALA A 502 -17.02 15.42 -26.51
N GLN A 503 -17.67 14.83 -27.51
CA GLN A 503 -18.95 15.31 -28.05
C GLN A 503 -20.03 15.31 -26.98
N TYR A 504 -20.12 14.26 -26.15
CA TYR A 504 -21.08 14.15 -25.06
C TYR A 504 -20.84 15.22 -23.99
N THR A 505 -19.59 15.44 -23.62
CA THR A 505 -19.21 16.45 -22.60
C THR A 505 -19.47 17.88 -23.08
N GLU A 506 -19.22 18.17 -24.37
CA GLU A 506 -19.49 19.49 -24.97
C GLU A 506 -20.98 19.83 -25.01
N ARG A 507 -21.85 18.82 -25.06
CA ARG A 507 -23.31 19.01 -25.07
C ARG A 507 -23.95 19.04 -23.70
N ALA A 508 -23.18 18.72 -22.65
CA ALA A 508 -23.67 18.76 -21.27
C ALA A 508 -24.13 20.18 -20.90
N THR A 509 -25.35 20.28 -20.40
CA THR A 509 -25.97 21.54 -19.98
C THR A 509 -26.11 21.61 -18.47
N ASP A 510 -26.73 22.68 -17.99
CA ASP A 510 -27.09 22.79 -16.57
C ASP A 510 -28.01 21.66 -16.05
N LEU A 511 -28.66 20.92 -16.96
CA LEU A 511 -29.53 19.78 -16.60
C LEU A 511 -28.72 18.52 -16.20
N SER A 512 -27.54 18.35 -16.78
CA SER A 512 -26.66 17.19 -16.49
C SER A 512 -25.42 17.53 -15.66
N ASN A 513 -25.08 18.81 -15.48
CA ASN A 513 -23.88 19.23 -14.73
C ASN A 513 -24.05 19.14 -13.21
N HIS A 514 -24.31 17.93 -12.70
CA HIS A 514 -24.51 17.64 -11.27
C HIS A 514 -23.46 16.67 -10.71
N MET A 515 -23.19 16.81 -9.40
CA MET A 515 -22.33 15.86 -8.66
C MET A 515 -22.98 14.47 -8.60
N GLY A 516 -22.16 13.41 -8.49
CA GLY A 516 -22.61 12.02 -8.48
C GLY A 516 -23.73 11.70 -7.52
N TYR A 517 -23.68 12.25 -6.31
CA TYR A 517 -24.73 12.06 -5.28
C TYR A 517 -25.93 13.02 -5.40
N TRP A 518 -26.00 13.83 -6.46
CA TRP A 518 -27.14 14.71 -6.64
C TRP A 518 -28.43 13.92 -6.90
N ASN A 519 -29.50 14.32 -6.24
CA ASN A 519 -30.80 13.69 -6.36
C ASN A 519 -31.87 14.76 -6.64
N ILE A 520 -32.61 14.56 -7.71
CA ILE A 520 -33.60 15.53 -8.20
C ILE A 520 -34.70 15.82 -7.17
N TRP A 521 -35.14 14.80 -6.44
CA TRP A 521 -36.21 14.98 -5.43
C TRP A 521 -35.67 15.63 -4.17
N ALA A 522 -34.49 15.22 -3.69
CA ALA A 522 -33.87 15.85 -2.53
C ALA A 522 -33.54 17.32 -2.77
N GLN A 523 -33.12 17.69 -3.98
CA GLN A 523 -32.93 19.09 -4.38
C GLN A 523 -34.25 19.86 -4.31
N LYS A 524 -35.33 19.29 -4.86
CA LYS A 524 -36.66 19.94 -4.80
C LYS A 524 -37.13 20.19 -3.37
N ILE A 525 -36.98 19.20 -2.47
CA ILE A 525 -37.32 19.35 -1.06
C ILE A 525 -36.49 20.46 -0.40
N ALA A 526 -35.20 20.51 -0.69
CA ALA A 526 -34.30 21.53 -0.15
C ALA A 526 -34.70 22.93 -0.63
N ASP A 527 -35.00 23.09 -1.93
CA ASP A 527 -35.46 24.37 -2.52
C ASP A 527 -36.81 24.83 -1.93
N GLU A 528 -37.78 23.92 -1.77
CA GLU A 528 -39.07 24.20 -1.16
C GLU A 528 -38.97 24.56 0.33
N SER A 529 -38.03 23.97 1.05
CA SER A 529 -37.78 24.24 2.48
C SER A 529 -36.85 25.42 2.73
N GLY A 530 -36.23 25.97 1.68
CA GLY A 530 -35.23 27.03 1.76
C GLY A 530 -33.90 26.61 2.41
N ASN A 531 -33.62 25.34 2.41
CA ASN A 531 -32.38 24.77 2.91
C ASN A 531 -31.37 24.60 1.77
N GLU A 532 -30.07 24.58 2.11
CA GLU A 532 -29.01 24.24 1.18
C GLU A 532 -28.92 22.70 1.07
N TYR A 533 -28.90 22.18 -0.17
CA TYR A 533 -28.72 20.76 -0.41
C TYR A 533 -27.21 20.42 -0.44
N SER A 534 -26.77 19.49 0.40
CA SER A 534 -25.35 19.16 0.59
C SER A 534 -24.66 18.67 -0.69
N TYR A 535 -25.41 18.08 -1.63
CA TYR A 535 -24.93 17.57 -2.91
C TYR A 535 -25.44 18.41 -4.10
N GLY A 536 -25.89 19.65 -3.83
CA GLY A 536 -26.41 20.57 -4.84
C GLY A 536 -25.35 21.26 -5.70
N ASP A 537 -24.08 21.05 -5.42
CA ASP A 537 -22.97 21.64 -6.17
C ASP A 537 -22.99 21.17 -7.63
N ARG A 538 -22.68 22.11 -8.52
CA ARG A 538 -22.61 21.81 -9.96
C ARG A 538 -21.19 21.56 -10.40
N ILE A 539 -21.04 20.60 -11.29
CA ILE A 539 -19.78 20.30 -11.98
C ILE A 539 -19.83 20.98 -13.35
N ASN A 540 -18.79 21.74 -13.70
CA ASN A 540 -18.63 22.21 -15.07
C ASN A 540 -17.70 21.22 -15.79
N MET A 541 -18.32 20.25 -16.49
CA MET A 541 -17.58 19.23 -17.23
C MET A 541 -16.97 19.81 -18.49
N THR A 542 -15.67 19.60 -18.64
CA THR A 542 -14.89 19.88 -19.85
C THR A 542 -13.88 18.75 -20.05
N MET A 543 -13.40 18.54 -21.26
CA MET A 543 -12.37 17.52 -21.52
C MET A 543 -11.07 17.77 -20.73
N ASP A 544 -10.81 18.99 -20.28
CA ASP A 544 -9.65 19.30 -19.43
C ASP A 544 -9.87 18.86 -17.96
N ASN A 545 -11.12 18.61 -17.55
CA ASN A 545 -11.50 18.21 -16.21
C ASN A 545 -11.88 16.72 -16.11
N ASN A 546 -11.34 15.87 -16.98
CA ASN A 546 -11.67 14.44 -17.02
C ASN A 546 -11.43 13.69 -15.68
N MET A 547 -10.64 14.25 -14.77
CA MET A 547 -10.52 13.74 -13.40
C MET A 547 -11.84 13.80 -12.61
N LEU A 548 -12.78 14.64 -13.02
CA LEU A 548 -14.09 14.77 -12.41
C LEU A 548 -15.15 13.82 -13.00
N LEU A 549 -14.79 13.00 -14.00
CA LEU A 549 -15.72 12.01 -14.56
C LEU A 549 -16.30 11.07 -13.49
N GLY A 550 -15.49 10.64 -12.52
CA GLY A 550 -15.94 9.81 -11.42
C GLY A 550 -16.87 10.50 -10.41
N ASP A 551 -16.92 11.83 -10.43
CA ASP A 551 -17.77 12.66 -9.55
C ASP A 551 -18.97 13.22 -10.29
N TRP A 552 -19.14 12.96 -11.60
CA TRP A 552 -20.23 13.43 -12.43
C TRP A 552 -21.38 12.44 -12.45
N LYS A 553 -22.59 12.88 -12.09
CA LYS A 553 -23.78 12.02 -12.04
C LYS A 553 -24.07 11.34 -13.38
N TYR A 554 -23.99 12.10 -14.46
CA TYR A 554 -24.29 11.62 -15.81
C TYR A 554 -23.05 11.22 -16.58
N ALA A 555 -22.01 10.74 -15.88
CA ALA A 555 -20.80 10.24 -16.52
C ALA A 555 -21.11 9.06 -17.42
N PRO A 556 -20.72 9.11 -18.71
CA PRO A 556 -20.88 7.97 -19.58
C PRO A 556 -19.95 6.84 -19.15
N ALA A 557 -20.45 5.60 -19.17
CA ALA A 557 -19.68 4.42 -18.87
C ALA A 557 -19.20 3.76 -20.18
N PHE A 558 -17.95 4.04 -20.54
CA PHE A 558 -17.27 3.41 -21.68
C PHE A 558 -16.20 2.45 -21.14
N ASN A 559 -16.46 1.15 -21.27
CA ASN A 559 -15.61 0.11 -20.70
C ASN A 559 -14.15 0.25 -21.12
N ILE A 560 -13.90 0.63 -22.37
CA ILE A 560 -12.54 0.80 -22.89
C ILE A 560 -11.80 1.99 -22.22
N ILE A 561 -12.47 3.12 -21.96
CA ILE A 561 -11.86 4.26 -21.27
C ILE A 561 -11.61 3.89 -19.81
N THR A 562 -12.62 3.36 -19.13
CA THR A 562 -12.51 2.93 -17.74
C THR A 562 -11.41 1.88 -17.57
N ALA A 563 -11.31 0.95 -18.50
CA ALA A 563 -10.25 -0.06 -18.53
C ALA A 563 -8.86 0.58 -18.67
N GLN A 564 -8.69 1.49 -19.60
CA GLN A 564 -7.40 2.14 -19.83
C GLN A 564 -7.01 3.08 -18.67
N ASP A 565 -7.93 3.87 -18.16
CA ASP A 565 -7.68 4.75 -17.02
C ASP A 565 -7.39 3.93 -15.76
N ARG A 566 -8.14 2.85 -15.52
CA ARG A 566 -7.89 1.90 -14.44
C ARG A 566 -6.52 1.24 -14.60
N MET A 567 -6.17 0.79 -15.81
CA MET A 567 -4.86 0.19 -16.07
C MET A 567 -3.71 1.20 -15.86
N GLN A 568 -3.90 2.47 -16.21
CA GLN A 568 -2.91 3.51 -15.95
C GLN A 568 -2.75 3.75 -14.45
N MET A 569 -3.84 3.92 -13.70
CA MET A 569 -3.82 4.09 -12.25
C MET A 569 -3.18 2.87 -11.55
N ILE A 570 -3.60 1.65 -11.92
CA ILE A 570 -3.05 0.40 -11.41
C ILE A 570 -1.56 0.32 -11.73
N SER A 571 -1.17 0.65 -12.95
CA SER A 571 0.22 0.63 -13.39
C SER A 571 1.10 1.55 -12.56
N VAL A 572 0.66 2.78 -12.30
CA VAL A 572 1.39 3.72 -11.43
C VAL A 572 1.51 3.19 -10.01
N TYR A 573 0.43 2.64 -9.46
CA TYR A 573 0.45 2.06 -8.12
C TYR A 573 1.39 0.86 -8.01
N VAL A 574 1.32 -0.07 -8.97
CA VAL A 574 2.19 -1.24 -9.06
C VAL A 574 3.66 -0.83 -9.19
N MET A 575 3.94 0.21 -9.98
CA MET A 575 5.26 0.78 -10.08
C MET A 575 5.78 1.27 -8.71
N LEU A 576 4.97 1.97 -7.95
CA LEU A 576 5.33 2.39 -6.59
C LEU A 576 5.58 1.19 -5.67
N CYS A 577 4.75 0.16 -5.75
CA CYS A 577 4.93 -1.08 -4.99
C CYS A 577 6.23 -1.81 -5.35
N LEU A 578 6.54 -1.92 -6.65
CA LEU A 578 7.81 -2.49 -7.14
C LEU A 578 9.01 -1.67 -6.64
N TYR A 579 8.87 -0.36 -6.64
CA TYR A 579 9.91 0.53 -6.13
C TYR A 579 10.21 0.27 -4.65
N ILE A 580 9.17 0.18 -3.83
CA ILE A 580 9.29 -0.11 -2.40
C ILE A 580 9.91 -1.50 -2.19
N PHE A 581 9.53 -2.49 -3.01
CA PHE A 581 10.13 -3.82 -3.00
C PHE A 581 11.65 -3.75 -3.22
N ILE A 582 12.10 -3.07 -4.28
CA ILE A 582 13.52 -2.93 -4.61
C ILE A 582 14.28 -2.21 -3.49
N ILE A 583 13.74 -1.11 -2.97
CA ILE A 583 14.34 -0.34 -1.88
C ILE A 583 14.50 -1.20 -0.63
N SER A 584 13.42 -1.85 -0.20
CA SER A 584 13.41 -2.66 1.02
C SER A 584 14.37 -3.84 0.91
N LEU A 585 14.41 -4.49 -0.25
CA LEU A 585 15.34 -5.61 -0.53
C LEU A 585 16.81 -5.16 -0.52
N ALA A 586 17.10 -3.99 -1.12
CA ALA A 586 18.44 -3.41 -1.11
C ALA A 586 18.87 -3.05 0.32
N ALA A 587 18.00 -2.39 1.09
CA ALA A 587 18.27 -2.00 2.47
C ALA A 587 18.54 -3.23 3.35
N VAL A 588 17.71 -4.29 3.26
CA VAL A 588 17.91 -5.56 3.99
C VAL A 588 19.23 -6.22 3.61
N SER A 589 19.53 -6.27 2.30
CA SER A 589 20.75 -6.90 1.79
C SER A 589 22.01 -6.22 2.34
N VAL A 590 22.03 -4.89 2.31
CA VAL A 590 23.15 -4.11 2.86
C VAL A 590 23.22 -4.26 4.38
N MET A 591 22.10 -4.22 5.08
CA MET A 591 22.05 -4.40 6.52
C MET A 591 22.56 -5.77 6.95
N ALA A 592 22.18 -6.83 6.24
CA ALA A 592 22.65 -8.19 6.45
C ALA A 592 24.17 -8.30 6.25
N TYR A 593 24.68 -7.70 5.18
CA TYR A 593 26.11 -7.65 4.90
C TYR A 593 26.90 -6.90 5.97
N VAL A 594 26.49 -5.65 6.27
CA VAL A 594 27.14 -4.79 7.25
C VAL A 594 27.19 -5.44 8.63
N ARG A 595 26.08 -6.05 9.06
CA ARG A 595 26.00 -6.73 10.35
C ARG A 595 26.92 -7.97 10.39
N SER A 596 26.97 -8.72 9.34
CA SER A 596 27.85 -9.89 9.24
C SER A 596 29.33 -9.52 9.33
N ILE A 597 29.74 -8.45 8.66
CA ILE A 597 31.12 -7.94 8.74
C ILE A 597 31.43 -7.37 10.13
N SER A 598 30.49 -6.66 10.76
CA SER A 598 30.63 -6.15 12.12
C SER A 598 30.90 -7.30 13.12
N VAL A 599 30.08 -8.35 13.07
CA VAL A 599 30.25 -9.51 13.95
C VAL A 599 31.60 -10.21 13.76
N ALA A 600 32.05 -10.34 12.51
CA ALA A 600 33.37 -10.88 12.21
C ALA A 600 34.50 -10.02 12.81
N THR A 601 34.41 -8.70 12.66
CA THR A 601 35.41 -7.74 13.16
C THR A 601 35.42 -7.68 14.68
N ASP A 602 34.25 -7.63 15.32
CA ASP A 602 34.13 -7.58 16.79
C ASP A 602 34.71 -8.84 17.45
N ASN A 603 34.57 -9.99 16.79
CA ASN A 603 35.01 -11.27 17.30
C ASN A 603 36.45 -11.65 16.87
N LYS A 604 37.15 -10.81 16.10
CA LYS A 604 38.50 -11.12 15.57
C LYS A 604 39.48 -11.53 16.66
N GLY A 605 39.57 -10.79 17.75
CA GLY A 605 40.45 -11.08 18.87
C GLY A 605 40.15 -12.44 19.55
N LEU A 606 38.85 -12.81 19.64
CA LEU A 606 38.45 -14.10 20.19
C LEU A 606 38.83 -15.25 19.26
N PHE A 607 38.73 -15.07 17.95
CA PHE A 607 39.17 -16.06 16.98
C PHE A 607 40.70 -16.21 16.96
N GLU A 608 41.47 -15.14 17.20
CA GLU A 608 42.92 -15.19 17.40
C GLU A 608 43.25 -15.99 18.66
N SER A 609 42.52 -15.76 19.77
CA SER A 609 42.69 -16.55 21.00
C SER A 609 42.36 -18.03 20.80
N LEU A 610 41.28 -18.36 20.05
CA LEU A 610 40.95 -19.72 19.70
C LEU A 610 42.08 -20.39 18.87
N THR A 611 42.74 -19.61 17.99
CA THR A 611 43.90 -20.12 17.22
C THR A 611 45.06 -20.49 18.15
N LYS A 612 45.37 -19.65 19.15
CA LYS A 612 46.39 -19.90 20.16
C LYS A 612 46.08 -21.13 21.02
N LEU A 613 44.77 -21.44 21.19
CA LEU A 613 44.30 -22.62 21.92
C LEU A 613 44.26 -23.89 21.02
N GLY A 614 44.72 -23.82 19.77
CA GLY A 614 44.80 -24.97 18.86
C GLY A 614 43.51 -25.25 18.06
N ALA A 615 42.57 -24.33 18.00
CA ALA A 615 41.32 -24.53 17.24
C ALA A 615 41.58 -24.59 15.73
N ASP A 616 41.11 -25.66 15.10
CA ASP A 616 41.23 -25.89 13.65
C ASP A 616 40.47 -24.83 12.82
N LYS A 617 40.97 -24.58 11.61
CA LYS A 617 40.32 -23.64 10.65
C LYS A 617 38.89 -24.05 10.34
N ARG A 618 38.57 -25.35 10.24
CA ARG A 618 37.20 -25.86 9.99
C ARG A 618 36.28 -25.51 11.16
N TYR A 619 36.74 -25.67 12.39
CA TYR A 619 35.95 -25.33 13.58
C TYR A 619 35.62 -23.84 13.61
N LYS A 620 36.61 -22.95 13.44
CA LYS A 620 36.44 -21.51 13.37
C LYS A 620 35.44 -21.07 12.30
N ARG A 621 35.59 -21.66 11.10
CA ARG A 621 34.67 -21.43 9.97
C ARG A 621 33.22 -21.83 10.34
N ASN A 622 33.03 -22.98 10.97
CA ASN A 622 31.72 -23.44 11.39
C ASN A 622 31.08 -22.55 12.44
N VAL A 623 31.87 -22.06 13.39
CA VAL A 623 31.38 -21.08 14.41
C VAL A 623 30.94 -19.80 13.72
N LEU A 624 31.76 -19.24 12.84
CA LEU A 624 31.42 -18.02 12.08
C LEU A 624 30.17 -18.22 11.19
N LYS A 625 30.13 -19.35 10.44
CA LYS A 625 29.00 -19.72 9.60
C LYS A 625 27.70 -19.75 10.35
N LYS A 626 27.65 -20.35 11.56
CA LYS A 626 26.45 -20.43 12.39
C LYS A 626 26.01 -19.06 12.91
N GLN A 627 26.95 -18.16 13.20
CA GLN A 627 26.62 -16.79 13.62
C GLN A 627 25.99 -15.97 12.48
N ILE A 628 26.66 -15.94 11.32
CA ILE A 628 26.18 -15.17 10.16
C ILE A 628 24.87 -15.75 9.62
N ALA A 629 24.75 -17.08 9.56
CA ALA A 629 23.50 -17.72 9.14
C ALA A 629 22.31 -17.29 10.00
N ARG A 630 22.45 -17.24 11.32
CA ARG A 630 21.36 -16.80 12.20
C ARG A 630 20.97 -15.33 11.98
N ILE A 631 21.95 -14.47 11.73
CA ILE A 631 21.74 -13.04 11.51
C ILE A 631 20.92 -12.78 10.24
N VAL A 632 21.11 -13.58 9.20
CA VAL A 632 20.46 -13.38 7.89
C VAL A 632 19.20 -14.25 7.75
N GLN A 633 19.29 -15.54 8.11
CA GLN A 633 18.20 -16.49 7.87
C GLN A 633 16.99 -16.29 8.78
N TYR A 634 17.19 -16.01 10.08
CA TYR A 634 16.04 -15.84 10.98
C TYR A 634 15.16 -14.64 10.62
N PRO A 635 15.71 -13.43 10.39
CA PRO A 635 14.87 -12.31 9.92
C PRO A 635 14.22 -12.64 8.59
N GLY A 636 14.94 -13.29 7.67
CA GLY A 636 14.43 -13.72 6.38
C GLY A 636 13.21 -14.63 6.51
N MET A 637 13.36 -15.72 7.25
CA MET A 637 12.26 -16.68 7.46
C MET A 637 11.05 -16.05 8.18
N ILE A 638 11.31 -15.31 9.26
CA ILE A 638 10.22 -14.71 10.05
C ILE A 638 9.50 -13.64 9.25
N GLY A 639 10.24 -12.78 8.51
CA GLY A 639 9.65 -11.74 7.69
C GLY A 639 8.82 -12.29 6.53
N CYS A 640 9.30 -13.34 5.84
CA CYS A 640 8.55 -14.01 4.78
C CYS A 640 7.28 -14.68 5.31
N VAL A 641 7.39 -15.41 6.42
CA VAL A 641 6.21 -16.07 7.04
C VAL A 641 5.18 -15.04 7.50
N LEU A 642 5.63 -13.95 8.13
CA LEU A 642 4.73 -12.88 8.56
C LEU A 642 4.07 -12.18 7.38
N GLY A 643 4.81 -11.89 6.31
CA GLY A 643 4.27 -11.26 5.10
C GLY A 643 3.19 -12.14 4.46
N PHE A 644 3.45 -13.43 4.34
CA PHE A 644 2.48 -14.37 3.78
C PHE A 644 1.25 -14.55 4.66
N VAL A 645 1.44 -14.76 5.97
CA VAL A 645 0.31 -14.95 6.92
C VAL A 645 -0.54 -13.68 7.00
N PHE A 646 0.09 -12.51 6.99
CA PHE A 646 -0.64 -11.25 7.04
C PHE A 646 -1.46 -11.02 5.77
N ALA A 647 -0.90 -11.28 4.58
CA ALA A 647 -1.63 -11.21 3.32
C ALA A 647 -2.85 -12.14 3.32
N PHE A 648 -2.64 -13.40 3.71
CA PHE A 648 -3.73 -14.39 3.83
C PHE A 648 -4.82 -13.95 4.82
N VAL A 649 -4.44 -13.40 5.97
CA VAL A 649 -5.42 -12.92 6.98
C VAL A 649 -6.19 -11.72 6.46
N MET A 650 -5.54 -10.81 5.73
CA MET A 650 -6.22 -9.62 5.16
C MET A 650 -7.26 -10.03 4.11
N ASP A 651 -6.92 -10.93 3.17
CA ASP A 651 -7.88 -11.45 2.19
C ASP A 651 -9.07 -12.13 2.87
N PHE A 652 -8.80 -13.09 3.77
CA PHE A 652 -9.87 -13.82 4.47
C PHE A 652 -10.75 -12.91 5.35
N MET A 653 -10.20 -11.83 5.90
CA MET A 653 -10.95 -10.89 6.73
C MET A 653 -11.80 -9.92 5.92
N ASN A 654 -11.54 -9.75 4.63
CA ASN A 654 -12.27 -8.82 3.77
C ASN A 654 -13.73 -9.27 3.59
N ASP A 655 -13.92 -10.47 3.09
CA ASP A 655 -15.25 -11.05 2.77
C ASP A 655 -15.57 -12.36 3.48
N GLY A 656 -14.59 -12.99 4.14
CA GLY A 656 -14.73 -14.29 4.83
C GLY A 656 -14.46 -15.50 3.93
N MET A 657 -14.12 -15.28 2.65
CA MET A 657 -13.77 -16.30 1.67
C MET A 657 -12.44 -15.94 1.00
N ILE A 658 -11.87 -16.86 0.26
CA ILE A 658 -10.69 -16.60 -0.57
C ILE A 658 -11.06 -16.90 -2.02
N SER A 659 -11.11 -15.87 -2.83
CA SER A 659 -11.43 -15.97 -4.25
C SER A 659 -10.32 -16.66 -5.06
N ALA A 660 -10.64 -17.12 -6.26
CA ALA A 660 -9.65 -17.72 -7.17
C ALA A 660 -8.54 -16.73 -7.56
N ILE A 661 -8.86 -15.43 -7.63
CA ILE A 661 -7.92 -14.35 -7.94
C ILE A 661 -6.95 -14.14 -6.78
N GLU A 662 -7.45 -14.11 -5.55
CA GLU A 662 -6.65 -13.99 -4.33
C GLU A 662 -5.74 -15.21 -4.13
N CYS A 663 -6.23 -16.42 -4.41
CA CYS A 663 -5.39 -17.62 -4.44
C CYS A 663 -4.21 -17.50 -5.42
N LYS A 664 -4.43 -16.95 -6.62
CA LYS A 664 -3.36 -16.69 -7.58
C LYS A 664 -2.38 -15.63 -7.06
N ALA A 665 -2.88 -14.54 -6.46
CA ALA A 665 -2.04 -13.50 -5.86
C ALA A 665 -1.16 -14.06 -4.73
N LEU A 666 -1.72 -14.86 -3.84
CA LEU A 666 -0.99 -15.54 -2.76
C LEU A 666 0.07 -16.52 -3.29
N ALA A 667 -0.24 -17.26 -4.36
CA ALA A 667 0.73 -18.17 -4.99
C ALA A 667 1.91 -17.40 -5.60
N ILE A 668 1.65 -16.28 -6.27
CA ILE A 668 2.71 -15.41 -6.83
C ILE A 668 3.52 -14.77 -5.70
N LEU A 669 2.87 -14.30 -4.63
CA LEU A 669 3.56 -13.81 -3.44
C LEU A 669 4.52 -14.87 -2.88
N ALA A 670 4.09 -16.12 -2.76
CA ALA A 670 4.95 -17.20 -2.27
C ALA A 670 6.21 -17.37 -3.15
N VAL A 671 6.05 -17.32 -4.48
CA VAL A 671 7.19 -17.38 -5.42
C VAL A 671 8.13 -16.17 -5.24
N MET A 672 7.59 -14.97 -5.10
CA MET A 672 8.39 -13.75 -4.87
C MET A 672 9.15 -13.80 -3.54
N LEU A 673 8.53 -14.29 -2.46
CA LEU A 673 9.18 -14.48 -1.16
C LEU A 673 10.28 -15.53 -1.23
N LEU A 674 10.11 -16.61 -2.00
CA LEU A 674 11.17 -17.60 -2.26
C LEU A 674 12.33 -16.99 -3.06
N GLY A 675 12.05 -16.20 -4.08
CA GLY A 675 13.04 -15.43 -4.84
C GLY A 675 13.87 -14.49 -3.97
N MET A 676 13.18 -13.74 -3.09
CA MET A 676 13.82 -12.87 -2.09
C MET A 676 14.72 -13.69 -1.14
N GLY A 677 14.25 -14.84 -0.68
CA GLY A 677 15.05 -15.79 0.11
C GLY A 677 16.33 -16.22 -0.62
N GLY A 678 16.24 -16.44 -1.93
CA GLY A 678 17.38 -16.74 -2.80
C GLY A 678 18.40 -15.60 -2.85
N ILE A 679 17.93 -14.35 -3.02
CA ILE A 679 18.80 -13.16 -3.00
C ILE A 679 19.51 -13.01 -1.64
N LEU A 680 18.77 -13.14 -0.54
CA LEU A 680 19.35 -13.09 0.81
C LEU A 680 20.37 -14.23 1.03
N TYR A 681 20.16 -15.39 0.44
CA TYR A 681 21.14 -16.46 0.48
C TYR A 681 22.43 -16.11 -0.28
N VAL A 682 22.34 -15.45 -1.43
CA VAL A 682 23.52 -14.94 -2.16
C VAL A 682 24.27 -13.91 -1.31
N VAL A 683 23.55 -12.96 -0.70
CA VAL A 683 24.13 -11.97 0.21
C VAL A 683 24.82 -12.66 1.40
N TYR A 684 24.19 -13.67 1.98
CA TYR A 684 24.78 -14.48 3.04
C TYR A 684 26.10 -15.12 2.61
N LYS A 685 26.15 -15.75 1.43
CA LYS A 685 27.36 -16.36 0.89
C LYS A 685 28.49 -15.34 0.70
N TYR A 686 28.15 -14.19 0.12
CA TYR A 686 29.14 -13.12 -0.08
C TYR A 686 29.67 -12.54 1.24
N ALA A 687 28.76 -12.26 2.19
CA ALA A 687 29.11 -11.78 3.52
C ALA A 687 30.00 -12.78 4.27
N MET A 688 29.69 -14.07 4.18
CA MET A 688 30.48 -15.14 4.79
C MET A 688 31.90 -15.18 4.22
N HIS A 689 32.06 -15.12 2.89
CA HIS A 689 33.38 -15.09 2.24
C HIS A 689 34.24 -13.90 2.69
N LYS A 690 33.64 -12.71 2.79
CA LYS A 690 34.34 -11.51 3.30
C LYS A 690 34.68 -11.60 4.79
N ALA A 691 33.76 -12.12 5.59
CA ALA A 691 33.94 -12.30 7.03
C ALA A 691 35.08 -13.35 7.32
N GLU A 692 35.18 -14.41 6.55
CA GLU A 692 36.29 -15.38 6.64
C GLU A 692 37.65 -14.69 6.44
N LYS A 693 37.78 -13.81 5.48
CA LYS A 693 39.05 -13.07 5.23
C LYS A 693 39.45 -12.11 6.37
N ILE A 694 38.53 -11.74 7.23
CA ILE A 694 38.79 -10.85 8.40
C ILE A 694 39.26 -11.67 9.60
N VAL A 695 38.73 -12.91 9.74
CA VAL A 695 38.86 -13.73 10.95
C VAL A 695 39.96 -14.78 10.80
N MET A 696 40.23 -15.26 9.60
CA MET A 696 41.25 -16.27 9.27
C MET A 696 42.54 -15.66 8.77
#